data_10365e9189768295add2f83eceb7241d
#
_entry.id   10365e9189768295add2f83eceb7241d
#
_cell.length_a   1.000
_cell.length_b   1.000
_cell.length_c   1.000
_cell.angle_alpha   90.00
_cell.angle_beta   90.00
_cell.angle_gamma   90.00
#
_symmetry.space_group_name_H-M   'P 1'
#
loop_
_entity.id
_entity.type
_entity.pdbx_description
1 polymer ?
#
loop_
_entity_poly.entity_id
_entity_poly.type
_entity_poly.pdbx_seq_one_letter_code
_entity_poly.pdbx_strand_id
1 'polypeptide(L)'
;MCGIAGALGSAADDRLIVPLIEAQRHRGPDAWGVWADQTCALGHRRLSIIDLSEAGRQPMTNDDSSVWITFNGEIYNFQALRAELERAGHRFRTRTDTEVIIGAYEQWGAECVKRLRGMFAFGLWDRRLKRLLLARDRVGKKPLFYTQPAGRFLFASELQGLLADPDVPRQVNLTAIDEYLSWGYVPAPLTGFRNIFKLPPAHWMTVQVTDAGLVTRTERYWQLDYEPKLKLSEAEAIEALREKLTEAVRLRMISDVPLGAFLSGGIDSSVVVGLMAKLSDRPVKTFSIGFAETAYDETAHARRIAKLWKTEHHEFIVEPNALEILPTLVRHYGEPYADSSAVPTFYVSRLTREHVTVALNGDGGDESFAGYERYLGNRVAERVRGIPGSALAAGMLSSLLPDSINPKNRLRNVKRFLAVAMQPMAERYGRWVGYFSEADKQQLYRGELRDTLAQARPVEWLEELFAGTAGLEAVDATMAVDVQSYLPFDLLVKVDITSMANSLEARSPFLDHEVMELAARLPVEMKLRGKTAKYLIKRAFADLLPPENVNRRKMGFGVPVGQWFRRELRELLCDSLLASDSRTREYFAPGEVERLVTTHISGQADHAFPLWSLLMLELWLREFRPSDVVSADKLLVSAVN
;
A
#
# COMPACT_ATOMS: atom_id res chain seq x y z
N MET A 1 -4.55 -12.30 9.83
CA MET A 1 -4.61 -10.83 9.99
C MET A 1 -5.94 -10.41 10.54
N CYS A 2 -6.03 -9.20 11.15
CA CYS A 2 -7.13 -8.90 12.05
C CYS A 2 -7.73 -7.53 11.72
N GLY A 3 -8.92 -7.26 12.25
CA GLY A 3 -9.50 -5.94 12.35
C GLY A 3 -9.35 -5.45 13.79
N ILE A 4 -8.76 -4.29 14.01
CA ILE A 4 -8.63 -3.69 15.33
C ILE A 4 -9.40 -2.37 15.40
N ALA A 5 -9.90 -2.05 16.58
CA ALA A 5 -10.45 -0.74 16.90
C ALA A 5 -10.21 -0.40 18.36
N GLY A 6 -10.25 0.89 18.67
CA GLY A 6 -10.22 1.35 20.05
C GLY A 6 -10.75 2.77 20.19
N ALA A 7 -11.16 3.08 21.41
CA ALA A 7 -11.67 4.37 21.82
C ALA A 7 -11.00 4.83 23.12
N LEU A 8 -10.74 6.12 23.25
CA LEU A 8 -10.22 6.76 24.44
C LEU A 8 -11.07 7.98 24.79
N GLY A 9 -11.36 8.19 26.05
CA GLY A 9 -12.16 9.31 26.56
C GLY A 9 -13.47 8.89 27.20
N SER A 10 -14.34 9.84 27.49
CA SER A 10 -15.65 9.58 28.12
C SER A 10 -16.53 8.73 27.17
N ALA A 11 -17.24 7.76 27.73
CA ALA A 11 -18.09 6.80 27.01
C ALA A 11 -17.32 5.78 26.10
N ALA A 12 -16.05 5.50 26.40
CA ALA A 12 -15.33 4.38 25.83
C ALA A 12 -15.88 3.07 26.45
N ASP A 13 -16.85 2.45 25.81
CA ASP A 13 -17.51 1.22 26.26
C ASP A 13 -17.74 0.22 25.12
N ASP A 14 -18.28 -0.94 25.46
CA ASP A 14 -18.58 -2.01 24.52
C ASP A 14 -19.59 -1.57 23.44
N ARG A 15 -20.53 -0.67 23.75
CA ARG A 15 -21.56 -0.20 22.81
C ARG A 15 -20.94 0.61 21.68
N LEU A 16 -19.87 1.33 21.98
CA LEU A 16 -19.12 2.08 20.99
C LEU A 16 -18.23 1.14 20.15
N ILE A 17 -17.51 0.22 20.79
CA ILE A 17 -16.48 -0.60 20.13
C ILE A 17 -17.06 -1.72 19.25
N VAL A 18 -18.15 -2.34 19.64
CA VAL A 18 -18.76 -3.47 18.89
C VAL A 18 -19.10 -3.09 17.45
N PRO A 19 -19.79 -1.96 17.15
CA PRO A 19 -20.02 -1.54 15.77
C PRO A 19 -18.73 -1.31 14.96
N LEU A 20 -17.68 -0.74 15.60
CA LEU A 20 -16.41 -0.45 14.94
C LEU A 20 -15.71 -1.73 14.47
N ILE A 21 -15.68 -2.77 15.32
CA ILE A 21 -15.07 -4.06 14.94
C ILE A 21 -15.97 -4.87 14.00
N GLU A 22 -17.29 -4.77 14.14
CA GLU A 22 -18.22 -5.49 13.27
C GLU A 22 -18.10 -5.04 11.81
N ALA A 23 -17.93 -3.74 11.57
CA ALA A 23 -17.67 -3.18 10.24
C ALA A 23 -16.40 -3.77 9.57
N GLN A 24 -15.49 -4.38 10.38
CA GLN A 24 -14.24 -4.98 9.94
C GLN A 24 -14.25 -6.52 10.02
N ARG A 25 -15.42 -7.16 10.11
CA ARG A 25 -15.57 -8.62 10.28
C ARG A 25 -14.87 -9.42 9.18
N HIS A 26 -14.85 -8.92 7.95
CA HIS A 26 -14.18 -9.57 6.81
C HIS A 26 -12.67 -9.74 7.03
N ARG A 27 -12.03 -8.88 7.82
CA ARG A 27 -10.59 -9.02 8.15
C ARG A 27 -10.32 -10.19 9.09
N GLY A 28 -11.25 -10.46 10.01
CA GLY A 28 -11.08 -11.50 11.01
C GLY A 28 -12.41 -12.21 11.33
N PRO A 29 -12.79 -13.21 10.52
CA PRO A 29 -14.07 -13.91 10.67
C PRO A 29 -14.09 -14.94 11.79
N ASP A 30 -12.92 -15.41 12.29
CA ASP A 30 -12.80 -16.61 13.12
C ASP A 30 -13.22 -16.37 14.58
N ALA A 31 -12.88 -15.22 15.14
CA ALA A 31 -13.23 -14.85 16.51
C ALA A 31 -13.29 -13.33 16.68
N TRP A 32 -13.82 -12.90 17.82
CA TRP A 32 -13.83 -11.48 18.22
C TRP A 32 -13.69 -11.34 19.73
N GLY A 33 -13.30 -10.15 20.16
CA GLY A 33 -13.23 -9.79 21.58
C GLY A 33 -13.28 -8.28 21.78
N VAL A 34 -13.77 -7.91 22.95
CA VAL A 34 -13.83 -6.52 23.44
C VAL A 34 -13.34 -6.49 24.88
N TRP A 35 -12.68 -5.44 25.22
CA TRP A 35 -12.33 -5.07 26.59
C TRP A 35 -12.51 -3.57 26.78
N ALA A 36 -13.02 -3.16 27.93
CA ALA A 36 -13.19 -1.76 28.26
C ALA A 36 -12.94 -1.50 29.76
N ASP A 37 -12.45 -0.30 30.07
CA ASP A 37 -12.49 0.31 31.38
C ASP A 37 -13.18 1.69 31.30
N GLN A 38 -13.07 2.52 32.34
CA GLN A 38 -13.72 3.85 32.38
C GLN A 38 -13.13 4.85 31.36
N THR A 39 -12.00 4.55 30.76
CA THR A 39 -11.21 5.52 29.98
C THR A 39 -10.90 5.01 28.57
N CYS A 40 -10.70 3.71 28.42
CA CYS A 40 -10.30 3.10 27.16
C CYS A 40 -11.14 1.86 26.86
N ALA A 41 -11.50 1.69 25.60
CA ALA A 41 -12.07 0.46 25.10
C ALA A 41 -11.28 -0.03 23.87
N LEU A 42 -11.04 -1.34 23.79
CA LEU A 42 -10.33 -2.00 22.72
C LEU A 42 -11.18 -3.12 22.14
N GLY A 43 -11.16 -3.28 20.84
CA GLY A 43 -11.87 -4.32 20.12
C GLY A 43 -10.99 -5.01 19.09
N HIS A 44 -11.33 -6.28 18.81
CA HIS A 44 -10.55 -7.12 17.91
C HIS A 44 -11.44 -8.06 17.10
N ARG A 45 -11.15 -8.22 15.82
CA ARG A 45 -11.63 -9.26 14.92
C ARG A 45 -10.45 -10.13 14.51
N ARG A 46 -10.51 -11.42 14.79
CA ARG A 46 -9.38 -12.35 14.64
C ARG A 46 -9.49 -13.18 13.37
N LEU A 47 -8.40 -13.18 12.58
CA LEU A 47 -8.05 -14.26 11.67
C LEU A 47 -6.95 -15.08 12.35
N SER A 48 -7.25 -16.32 12.73
CA SER A 48 -6.35 -17.17 13.51
C SER A 48 -5.27 -17.77 12.62
N ILE A 49 -4.00 -17.44 12.88
CA ILE A 49 -2.86 -17.91 12.07
C ILE A 49 -1.78 -18.52 12.94
N ILE A 50 -1.42 -17.91 14.06
CA ILE A 50 -0.52 -18.45 15.07
C ILE A 50 -1.30 -18.63 16.37
N ASP A 51 -1.10 -19.78 17.03
CA ASP A 51 -1.80 -20.21 18.23
C ASP A 51 -3.32 -20.22 18.02
N LEU A 52 -3.86 -21.26 17.39
CA LEU A 52 -5.29 -21.37 17.06
C LEU A 52 -6.19 -21.56 18.29
N SER A 53 -5.61 -21.63 19.49
CA SER A 53 -6.36 -21.80 20.75
C SER A 53 -7.01 -20.47 21.22
N GLU A 54 -7.92 -20.60 22.19
CA GLU A 54 -8.52 -19.45 22.88
C GLU A 54 -7.49 -18.56 23.61
N ALA A 55 -6.31 -19.09 23.94
CA ALA A 55 -5.24 -18.31 24.58
C ALA A 55 -4.72 -17.16 23.67
N GLY A 56 -4.85 -17.32 22.34
CA GLY A 56 -4.51 -16.27 21.37
C GLY A 56 -5.60 -15.20 21.17
N ARG A 57 -6.67 -15.19 21.98
CA ARG A 57 -7.75 -14.20 21.88
C ARG A 57 -7.27 -12.81 22.26
N GLN A 58 -7.81 -11.80 21.59
CA GLN A 58 -7.54 -10.39 21.85
C GLN A 58 -8.85 -9.61 22.05
N PRO A 59 -8.83 -8.47 22.77
CA PRO A 59 -7.66 -7.80 23.38
C PRO A 59 -6.97 -8.67 24.42
N MET A 60 -5.62 -8.61 24.43
CA MET A 60 -4.77 -9.42 25.33
C MET A 60 -4.12 -8.57 26.41
N THR A 61 -3.82 -9.14 27.57
CA THR A 61 -3.25 -8.42 28.71
C THR A 61 -2.04 -9.13 29.30
N ASN A 62 -1.19 -8.35 30.00
CA ASN A 62 -0.14 -8.87 30.90
C ASN A 62 -0.72 -9.50 32.18
N ASP A 63 0.15 -10.00 33.07
CA ASP A 63 -0.26 -10.76 34.25
C ASP A 63 -1.09 -9.95 35.26
N ASP A 64 -0.81 -8.67 35.45
CA ASP A 64 -1.51 -7.79 36.40
C ASP A 64 -2.65 -6.98 35.77
N SER A 65 -2.97 -7.21 34.50
CA SER A 65 -4.00 -6.52 33.73
C SER A 65 -3.81 -4.99 33.67
N SER A 66 -2.58 -4.53 33.76
CA SER A 66 -2.22 -3.11 33.64
C SER A 66 -1.95 -2.65 32.22
N VAL A 67 -1.59 -3.58 31.31
CA VAL A 67 -1.34 -3.32 29.91
C VAL A 67 -2.26 -4.17 29.06
N TRP A 68 -2.97 -3.55 28.12
CA TRP A 68 -3.88 -4.22 27.17
C TRP A 68 -3.51 -3.89 25.73
N ILE A 69 -3.58 -4.87 24.85
CA ILE A 69 -3.25 -4.69 23.43
C ILE A 69 -4.34 -5.26 22.51
N THR A 70 -4.59 -4.55 21.40
CA THR A 70 -5.24 -5.09 20.20
C THR A 70 -4.28 -4.93 19.01
N PHE A 71 -4.04 -6.02 18.29
CA PHE A 71 -2.95 -6.12 17.32
C PHE A 71 -3.42 -6.75 16.00
N ASN A 72 -3.09 -6.09 14.90
CA ASN A 72 -3.27 -6.56 13.53
C ASN A 72 -1.91 -6.70 12.87
N GLY A 73 -1.43 -7.93 12.69
CA GLY A 73 -0.14 -8.15 12.05
C GLY A 73 0.49 -9.50 12.36
N GLU A 74 1.82 -9.53 12.14
CA GLU A 74 2.69 -10.68 12.40
C GLU A 74 4.09 -10.17 12.76
N ILE A 75 4.62 -10.57 13.92
CA ILE A 75 5.99 -10.27 14.34
C ILE A 75 6.87 -11.49 14.06
N TYR A 76 7.56 -11.48 12.95
CA TYR A 76 8.32 -12.63 12.44
C TYR A 76 9.48 -13.07 13.34
N ASN A 77 10.08 -12.15 14.09
CA ASN A 77 11.17 -12.47 15.04
C ASN A 77 10.68 -12.73 16.47
N PHE A 78 9.38 -13.01 16.67
CA PHE A 78 8.81 -13.16 18.01
C PHE A 78 9.48 -14.26 18.85
N GLN A 79 9.93 -15.36 18.23
CA GLN A 79 10.60 -16.44 18.95
C GLN A 79 11.95 -16.00 19.54
N ALA A 80 12.73 -15.23 18.77
CA ALA A 80 14.01 -14.68 19.24
C ALA A 80 13.81 -13.62 20.33
N LEU A 81 12.83 -12.72 20.15
CA LEU A 81 12.48 -11.73 21.17
C LEU A 81 11.95 -12.38 22.45
N ARG A 82 11.12 -13.41 22.32
CA ARG A 82 10.65 -14.19 23.47
C ARG A 82 11.80 -14.77 24.28
N ALA A 83 12.76 -15.43 23.63
CA ALA A 83 13.92 -15.98 24.30
C ALA A 83 14.82 -14.92 24.98
N GLU A 84 14.88 -13.69 24.43
CA GLU A 84 15.56 -12.55 25.06
C GLU A 84 14.80 -12.06 26.30
N LEU A 85 13.48 -11.91 26.20
CA LEU A 85 12.61 -11.47 27.28
C LEU A 85 12.54 -12.50 28.42
N GLU A 86 12.51 -13.79 28.12
CA GLU A 86 12.56 -14.86 29.14
C GLU A 86 13.88 -14.80 29.95
N ARG A 87 15.01 -14.51 29.29
CA ARG A 87 16.30 -14.28 29.98
C ARG A 87 16.30 -13.01 30.84
N ALA A 88 15.47 -12.01 30.49
CA ALA A 88 15.25 -10.82 31.30
C ALA A 88 14.22 -11.02 32.43
N GLY A 89 13.64 -12.22 32.56
CA GLY A 89 12.73 -12.61 33.65
C GLY A 89 11.23 -12.55 33.30
N HIS A 90 10.87 -12.21 32.08
CA HIS A 90 9.48 -12.26 31.63
C HIS A 90 8.97 -13.70 31.49
N ARG A 91 7.69 -13.90 31.73
CA ARG A 91 6.99 -15.18 31.57
C ARG A 91 5.89 -15.05 30.53
N PHE A 92 5.64 -16.10 29.77
CA PHE A 92 4.66 -16.13 28.71
C PHE A 92 3.67 -17.27 28.92
N ARG A 93 2.37 -17.01 28.70
CA ARG A 93 1.27 -17.95 28.88
C ARG A 93 0.79 -18.56 27.55
N THR A 94 1.04 -17.82 26.44
CA THR A 94 0.60 -18.19 25.10
C THR A 94 1.80 -18.47 24.19
N ARG A 95 1.53 -18.94 22.98
CA ARG A 95 2.55 -19.08 21.92
C ARG A 95 2.47 -17.97 20.89
N THR A 96 1.66 -16.93 21.15
CA THR A 96 1.43 -15.85 20.21
C THR A 96 2.61 -14.86 20.17
N ASP A 97 2.74 -14.20 19.04
CA ASP A 97 3.60 -13.03 18.87
C ASP A 97 3.01 -11.80 19.59
N THR A 98 1.68 -11.73 19.76
CA THR A 98 0.99 -10.64 20.47
C THR A 98 1.48 -10.49 21.91
N GLU A 99 1.61 -11.58 22.66
CA GLU A 99 2.10 -11.55 24.03
C GLU A 99 3.56 -11.05 24.10
N VAL A 100 4.35 -11.37 23.06
CA VAL A 100 5.73 -10.87 22.96
C VAL A 100 5.79 -9.36 22.80
N ILE A 101 4.81 -8.73 22.13
CA ILE A 101 4.73 -7.25 22.07
C ILE A 101 4.48 -6.67 23.46
N ILE A 102 3.61 -7.28 24.27
CA ILE A 102 3.36 -6.84 25.66
C ILE A 102 4.66 -6.90 26.47
N GLY A 103 5.35 -8.04 26.48
CA GLY A 103 6.62 -8.18 27.21
C GLY A 103 7.69 -7.22 26.70
N ALA A 104 7.75 -6.98 25.39
CA ALA A 104 8.67 -6.00 24.79
C ALA A 104 8.34 -4.56 25.26
N TYR A 105 7.05 -4.20 25.34
CA TYR A 105 6.63 -2.90 25.88
C TYR A 105 6.97 -2.74 27.35
N GLU A 106 6.75 -3.76 28.17
CA GLU A 106 7.13 -3.74 29.58
C GLU A 106 8.63 -3.55 29.79
N GLN A 107 9.44 -4.16 28.92
CA GLN A 107 10.92 -4.10 29.00
C GLN A 107 11.48 -2.78 28.46
N TRP A 108 10.94 -2.24 27.33
CA TRP A 108 11.55 -1.14 26.58
C TRP A 108 10.62 0.06 26.32
N GLY A 109 9.40 0.04 26.86
CA GLY A 109 8.41 1.09 26.61
C GLY A 109 8.07 1.21 25.11
N ALA A 110 7.79 2.43 24.65
CA ALA A 110 7.46 2.69 23.24
C ALA A 110 8.59 2.31 22.27
N GLU A 111 9.86 2.33 22.72
CA GLU A 111 11.02 1.95 21.91
C GLU A 111 11.02 0.46 21.48
N CYS A 112 10.14 -0.37 22.06
CA CYS A 112 9.96 -1.77 21.66
C CYS A 112 9.68 -1.91 20.16
N VAL A 113 9.00 -0.94 19.51
CA VAL A 113 8.66 -0.97 18.09
C VAL A 113 9.88 -1.07 17.19
N LYS A 114 11.04 -0.56 17.61
CA LYS A 114 12.30 -0.62 16.85
C LYS A 114 12.85 -2.04 16.76
N ARG A 115 12.52 -2.91 17.73
CA ARG A 115 12.96 -4.31 17.81
C ARG A 115 12.05 -5.28 17.07
N LEU A 116 10.82 -4.86 16.73
CA LEU A 116 9.86 -5.70 16.04
C LEU A 116 10.25 -5.84 14.56
N ARG A 117 10.42 -7.08 14.09
CA ARG A 117 10.60 -7.42 12.66
C ARG A 117 9.32 -8.04 12.17
N GLY A 118 8.50 -7.25 11.48
CA GLY A 118 7.16 -7.69 11.12
C GLY A 118 6.38 -6.69 10.28
N MET A 119 5.13 -7.03 10.06
CA MET A 119 4.10 -6.18 9.51
C MET A 119 3.05 -5.99 10.60
N PHE A 120 2.77 -4.76 11.00
CA PHE A 120 1.90 -4.53 12.16
C PHE A 120 1.22 -3.18 12.21
N ALA A 121 0.06 -3.20 12.83
CA ALA A 121 -0.58 -2.05 13.44
C ALA A 121 -1.17 -2.49 14.78
N PHE A 122 -0.97 -1.73 15.83
CA PHE A 122 -1.55 -2.06 17.14
C PHE A 122 -1.92 -0.82 17.93
N GLY A 123 -2.88 -1.03 18.86
CA GLY A 123 -3.18 -0.11 19.95
C GLY A 123 -2.92 -0.79 21.28
N LEU A 124 -2.03 -0.21 22.09
CA LEU A 124 -1.65 -0.72 23.41
C LEU A 124 -1.97 0.33 24.47
N TRP A 125 -2.84 -0.05 25.42
CA TRP A 125 -3.26 0.79 26.54
C TRP A 125 -2.49 0.45 27.81
N ASP A 126 -1.77 1.42 28.36
CA ASP A 126 -1.16 1.35 29.70
C ASP A 126 -2.02 2.09 30.71
N ARG A 127 -2.72 1.34 31.57
CA ARG A 127 -3.61 1.86 32.61
C ARG A 127 -2.87 2.67 33.69
N ARG A 128 -1.64 2.29 33.99
CA ARG A 128 -0.80 2.96 35.00
C ARG A 128 -0.40 4.35 34.54
N LEU A 129 -0.02 4.46 33.26
CA LEU A 129 0.37 5.71 32.64
C LEU A 129 -0.83 6.49 32.05
N LYS A 130 -2.04 5.90 32.01
CA LYS A 130 -3.21 6.42 31.27
C LYS A 130 -2.85 6.84 29.86
N ARG A 131 -2.12 5.98 29.14
CA ARG A 131 -1.54 6.26 27.84
C ARG A 131 -1.86 5.17 26.83
N LEU A 132 -2.39 5.55 25.69
CA LEU A 132 -2.52 4.70 24.51
C LEU A 132 -1.28 4.89 23.63
N LEU A 133 -0.64 3.79 23.24
CA LEU A 133 0.39 3.74 22.22
C LEU A 133 -0.20 3.10 20.96
N LEU A 134 -0.22 3.86 19.85
CA LEU A 134 -0.48 3.33 18.51
C LEU A 134 0.84 3.19 17.79
N ALA A 135 1.03 2.09 17.04
CA ALA A 135 2.20 1.92 16.19
C ALA A 135 1.84 1.27 14.86
N ARG A 136 2.55 1.69 13.81
CA ARG A 136 2.41 1.16 12.45
C ARG A 136 3.77 0.73 11.91
N ASP A 137 3.82 -0.38 11.19
CA ASP A 137 5.06 -0.96 10.68
C ASP A 137 5.84 -0.04 9.72
N ARG A 138 7.12 -0.39 9.49
CA ARG A 138 8.13 0.43 8.79
C ARG A 138 7.70 0.90 7.41
N VAL A 139 6.98 0.08 6.66
CA VAL A 139 6.55 0.38 5.29
C VAL A 139 5.04 0.60 5.15
N GLY A 140 4.30 0.53 6.28
CA GLY A 140 2.86 0.72 6.29
C GLY A 140 2.07 -0.43 5.68
N LYS A 141 2.59 -1.66 5.79
CA LYS A 141 1.91 -2.87 5.29
C LYS A 141 0.53 -3.05 5.94
N LYS A 142 0.40 -2.70 7.24
CA LYS A 142 -0.88 -2.72 7.94
C LYS A 142 -1.47 -1.32 8.05
N PRO A 143 -2.76 -1.15 7.70
CA PRO A 143 -3.44 0.12 7.81
C PRO A 143 -3.75 0.46 9.27
N LEU A 144 -3.74 1.77 9.59
CA LEU A 144 -4.19 2.30 10.86
C LEU A 144 -4.70 3.73 10.67
N PHE A 145 -5.99 3.93 10.96
CA PHE A 145 -6.68 5.21 10.86
C PHE A 145 -7.07 5.70 12.24
N TYR A 146 -7.15 7.01 12.41
CA TYR A 146 -7.59 7.63 13.67
C TYR A 146 -8.35 8.93 13.43
N THR A 147 -9.17 9.30 14.42
CA THR A 147 -9.92 10.57 14.45
C THR A 147 -10.16 11.00 15.88
N GLN A 148 -10.50 12.28 16.07
CA GLN A 148 -10.78 12.84 17.40
C GLN A 148 -12.11 13.60 17.40
N PRO A 149 -13.26 12.91 17.35
CA PRO A 149 -14.57 13.54 17.41
C PRO A 149 -14.94 13.88 18.85
N ALA A 150 -15.49 15.08 19.07
CA ALA A 150 -16.14 15.48 20.32
C ALA A 150 -15.39 15.12 21.62
N GLY A 151 -14.06 15.31 21.65
CA GLY A 151 -13.22 15.04 22.84
C GLY A 151 -12.90 13.56 23.09
N ARG A 152 -13.31 12.68 22.21
CA ARG A 152 -12.89 11.25 22.17
C ARG A 152 -11.77 11.08 21.16
N PHE A 153 -10.96 10.03 21.31
CA PHE A 153 -10.01 9.58 20.31
C PHE A 153 -10.41 8.18 19.87
N LEU A 154 -10.53 7.96 18.57
CA LEU A 154 -10.88 6.68 17.97
C LEU A 154 -9.79 6.24 17.01
N PHE A 155 -9.54 4.92 16.94
CA PHE A 155 -8.70 4.32 15.92
C PHE A 155 -9.28 3.01 15.38
N ALA A 156 -8.96 2.66 14.13
CA ALA A 156 -9.38 1.40 13.51
C ALA A 156 -8.42 0.99 12.39
N SER A 157 -8.43 -0.30 12.03
CA SER A 157 -7.69 -0.78 10.85
C SER A 157 -8.22 -0.22 9.54
N GLU A 158 -9.52 0.02 9.43
CA GLU A 158 -10.18 0.53 8.20
C GLU A 158 -11.10 1.70 8.52
N LEU A 159 -11.29 2.57 7.53
CA LEU A 159 -12.18 3.74 7.62
C LEU A 159 -13.60 3.35 8.00
N GLN A 160 -14.12 2.23 7.47
CA GLN A 160 -15.45 1.72 7.80
C GLN A 160 -15.62 1.49 9.30
N GLY A 161 -14.56 1.05 9.98
CA GLY A 161 -14.56 0.92 11.44
C GLY A 161 -14.84 2.25 12.13
N LEU A 162 -14.16 3.33 11.72
CA LEU A 162 -14.39 4.67 12.28
C LEU A 162 -15.75 5.22 11.90
N LEU A 163 -16.16 5.05 10.64
CA LEU A 163 -17.43 5.53 10.12
C LEU A 163 -18.66 4.79 10.67
N ALA A 164 -18.46 3.70 11.40
CA ALA A 164 -19.54 3.01 12.13
C ALA A 164 -20.01 3.80 13.35
N ASP A 165 -19.20 4.75 13.87
CA ASP A 165 -19.63 5.71 14.87
C ASP A 165 -20.36 6.88 14.18
N PRO A 166 -21.64 7.15 14.51
CA PRO A 166 -22.42 8.22 13.92
C PRO A 166 -21.87 9.63 14.22
N ASP A 167 -21.10 9.80 15.29
CA ASP A 167 -20.51 11.08 15.65
C ASP A 167 -19.25 11.42 14.84
N VAL A 168 -18.74 10.49 14.03
CA VAL A 168 -17.60 10.74 13.14
C VAL A 168 -18.08 11.47 11.88
N PRO A 169 -17.62 12.72 11.66
CA PRO A 169 -18.08 13.52 10.51
C PRO A 169 -17.65 12.91 9.17
N ARG A 170 -18.56 12.91 8.19
CA ARG A 170 -18.31 12.43 6.82
C ARG A 170 -18.15 13.60 5.85
N GLN A 171 -17.30 14.56 6.16
CA GLN A 171 -17.04 15.70 5.29
C GLN A 171 -15.91 15.38 4.31
N VAL A 172 -16.11 15.71 3.02
CA VAL A 172 -15.08 15.52 1.98
C VAL A 172 -13.85 16.37 2.30
N ASN A 173 -12.67 15.77 2.14
CA ASN A 173 -11.40 16.47 2.20
C ASN A 173 -10.97 16.87 0.78
N LEU A 174 -11.17 18.12 0.39
CA LEU A 174 -10.89 18.60 -0.96
C LEU A 174 -9.40 18.50 -1.32
N THR A 175 -8.49 18.72 -0.38
CA THR A 175 -7.05 18.51 -0.58
C THR A 175 -6.75 17.05 -0.89
N ALA A 176 -7.39 16.12 -0.19
CA ALA A 176 -7.22 14.70 -0.46
C ALA A 176 -7.78 14.28 -1.83
N ILE A 177 -8.87 14.92 -2.30
CA ILE A 177 -9.41 14.71 -3.65
C ILE A 177 -8.40 15.19 -4.72
N ASP A 178 -7.74 16.33 -4.50
CA ASP A 178 -6.72 16.85 -5.40
C ASP A 178 -5.49 15.92 -5.48
N GLU A 179 -5.01 15.45 -4.33
CA GLU A 179 -3.94 14.45 -4.26
C GLU A 179 -4.33 13.14 -4.96
N TYR A 180 -5.55 12.67 -4.72
CA TYR A 180 -6.08 11.47 -5.37
C TYR A 180 -6.14 11.61 -6.89
N LEU A 181 -6.63 12.74 -7.43
CA LEU A 181 -6.65 12.96 -8.87
C LEU A 181 -5.25 13.06 -9.47
N SER A 182 -4.29 13.54 -8.69
CA SER A 182 -2.89 13.59 -9.11
C SER A 182 -2.25 12.21 -9.15
N TRP A 183 -2.42 11.39 -8.11
CA TRP A 183 -1.65 10.15 -7.90
C TRP A 183 -2.45 8.85 -8.02
N GLY A 184 -3.78 8.91 -7.97
CA GLY A 184 -4.66 7.74 -7.93
C GLY A 184 -4.90 7.18 -6.53
N TYR A 185 -4.28 7.78 -5.51
CA TYR A 185 -4.42 7.43 -4.08
C TYR A 185 -4.31 8.68 -3.20
N VAL A 186 -4.71 8.57 -1.95
CA VAL A 186 -4.58 9.64 -0.96
C VAL A 186 -3.36 9.36 -0.07
N PRO A 187 -2.31 10.21 -0.08
CA PRO A 187 -1.14 10.02 0.79
C PRO A 187 -1.46 10.26 2.27
N ALA A 188 -0.71 9.59 3.19
CA ALA A 188 -0.78 9.92 4.61
C ALA A 188 -0.20 11.35 4.86
N PRO A 189 -0.73 12.06 5.89
CA PRO A 189 -1.70 11.61 6.87
C PRO A 189 -3.16 11.75 6.41
N LEU A 190 -3.44 12.24 5.22
CA LEU A 190 -4.78 12.56 4.74
C LEU A 190 -5.62 11.29 4.49
N THR A 191 -6.94 11.47 4.54
CA THR A 191 -7.95 10.54 4.00
C THR A 191 -8.94 11.32 3.16
N GLY A 192 -9.82 10.61 2.44
CA GLY A 192 -10.93 11.25 1.70
C GLY A 192 -11.90 12.04 2.57
N PHE A 193 -11.83 11.92 3.89
CA PHE A 193 -12.65 12.64 4.87
C PHE A 193 -11.84 13.63 5.68
N ARG A 194 -12.42 14.79 6.01
CA ARG A 194 -11.83 15.77 6.95
C ARG A 194 -11.75 15.16 8.35
N ASN A 195 -10.70 15.49 9.08
CA ASN A 195 -10.50 15.10 10.50
C ASN A 195 -10.39 13.58 10.73
N ILE A 196 -10.25 12.79 9.68
CA ILE A 196 -9.84 11.38 9.76
C ILE A 196 -8.46 11.26 9.13
N PHE A 197 -7.54 10.63 9.83
CA PHE A 197 -6.13 10.58 9.44
C PHE A 197 -5.60 9.16 9.40
N LYS A 198 -4.57 8.95 8.59
CA LYS A 198 -3.72 7.74 8.59
C LYS A 198 -2.53 7.96 9.50
N LEU A 199 -2.23 7.01 10.38
CA LEU A 199 -0.91 7.01 11.02
C LEU A 199 0.15 6.69 9.94
N PRO A 200 1.16 7.56 9.70
CA PRO A 200 2.14 7.31 8.66
C PRO A 200 2.96 6.03 8.88
N PRO A 201 3.51 5.39 7.83
CA PRO A 201 4.45 4.29 7.97
C PRO A 201 5.65 4.63 8.85
N ALA A 202 6.17 3.65 9.60
CA ALA A 202 7.30 3.84 10.51
C ALA A 202 7.07 4.85 11.64
N HIS A 203 5.81 5.08 12.03
CA HIS A 203 5.49 5.98 13.14
C HIS A 203 4.79 5.25 14.28
N TRP A 204 4.99 5.79 15.46
CA TRP A 204 4.15 5.53 16.61
C TRP A 204 3.56 6.85 17.15
N MET A 205 2.41 6.74 17.78
CA MET A 205 1.70 7.86 18.38
C MET A 205 1.33 7.51 19.81
N THR A 206 1.57 8.42 20.73
CA THR A 206 0.99 8.34 22.07
C THR A 206 -0.20 9.27 22.21
N VAL A 207 -1.25 8.79 22.85
CA VAL A 207 -2.39 9.58 23.27
C VAL A 207 -2.45 9.52 24.78
N GLN A 208 -2.14 10.63 25.43
CA GLN A 208 -2.09 10.77 26.89
C GLN A 208 -3.39 11.37 27.38
N VAL A 209 -4.03 10.73 28.35
CA VAL A 209 -5.17 11.31 29.09
C VAL A 209 -4.64 12.21 30.18
N THR A 210 -5.04 13.48 30.12
CA THR A 210 -4.68 14.51 31.12
C THR A 210 -5.94 15.21 31.65
N ASP A 211 -5.80 15.98 32.72
CA ASP A 211 -6.92 16.80 33.25
C ASP A 211 -7.39 17.87 32.26
N ALA A 212 -6.52 18.28 31.32
CA ALA A 212 -6.83 19.25 30.28
C ALA A 212 -7.42 18.58 28.98
N GLY A 213 -7.55 17.26 28.96
CA GLY A 213 -8.03 16.50 27.81
C GLY A 213 -6.99 15.55 27.25
N LEU A 214 -7.15 15.19 25.98
CA LEU A 214 -6.28 14.24 25.27
C LEU A 214 -5.12 14.99 24.59
N VAL A 215 -3.89 14.54 24.84
CA VAL A 215 -2.67 15.09 24.24
C VAL A 215 -2.02 14.01 23.36
N THR A 216 -1.82 14.32 22.09
CA THR A 216 -1.20 13.42 21.12
C THR A 216 0.24 13.82 20.80
N ARG A 217 1.11 12.82 20.64
CA ARG A 217 2.48 13.01 20.15
C ARG A 217 2.81 11.89 19.16
N THR A 218 3.27 12.25 17.96
CA THR A 218 3.64 11.32 16.90
C THR A 218 5.13 11.40 16.65
N GLU A 219 5.79 10.24 16.51
CA GLU A 219 7.22 10.14 16.26
C GLU A 219 7.53 9.09 15.19
N ARG A 220 8.47 9.42 14.31
CA ARG A 220 9.05 8.47 13.33
C ARG A 220 10.12 7.64 14.02
N TYR A 221 10.00 6.30 13.98
CA TYR A 221 10.96 5.41 14.63
C TYR A 221 11.95 4.74 13.67
N TRP A 222 11.71 4.80 12.36
CA TRP A 222 12.56 4.21 11.34
C TRP A 222 12.53 4.99 10.02
N GLN A 223 13.66 4.97 9.32
CA GLN A 223 13.84 5.50 7.98
C GLN A 223 14.77 4.58 7.21
N LEU A 224 14.55 4.44 5.91
CA LEU A 224 15.43 3.68 5.03
C LEU A 224 16.56 4.57 4.53
N ASP A 225 17.78 4.26 4.97
CA ASP A 225 18.98 5.03 4.62
C ASP A 225 19.69 4.41 3.41
N TYR A 226 20.00 5.25 2.43
CA TYR A 226 20.70 4.85 1.22
C TYR A 226 22.22 5.06 1.31
N GLU A 227 22.70 5.80 2.30
CA GLU A 227 24.11 6.06 2.56
C GLU A 227 24.49 5.66 4.02
N PRO A 228 25.77 5.35 4.29
CA PRO A 228 26.86 5.14 3.33
C PRO A 228 26.69 3.83 2.53
N LYS A 229 27.17 3.83 1.27
CA LYS A 229 27.15 2.62 0.45
C LYS A 229 28.05 1.54 1.02
N LEU A 230 27.59 0.28 0.91
CA LEU A 230 28.38 -0.88 1.28
C LEU A 230 29.52 -1.12 0.28
N LYS A 231 30.71 -1.41 0.80
CA LYS A 231 31.90 -1.73 0.01
C LYS A 231 32.04 -3.25 -0.12
N LEU A 232 31.07 -3.87 -0.80
CA LEU A 232 31.05 -5.31 -1.05
C LEU A 232 31.45 -5.60 -2.49
N SER A 233 32.18 -6.69 -2.71
CA SER A 233 32.30 -7.30 -4.02
C SER A 233 30.95 -7.86 -4.49
N GLU A 234 30.80 -8.13 -5.78
CA GLU A 234 29.58 -8.75 -6.31
C GLU A 234 29.28 -10.11 -5.64
N ALA A 235 30.33 -10.92 -5.38
CA ALA A 235 30.17 -12.22 -4.73
C ALA A 235 29.66 -12.10 -3.28
N GLU A 236 30.23 -11.20 -2.49
CA GLU A 236 29.79 -10.92 -1.11
C GLU A 236 28.34 -10.37 -1.09
N ALA A 237 28.00 -9.49 -2.03
CA ALA A 237 26.64 -8.96 -2.14
C ALA A 237 25.61 -10.04 -2.53
N ILE A 238 25.98 -10.98 -3.40
CA ILE A 238 25.16 -12.14 -3.76
C ILE A 238 24.92 -13.02 -2.51
N GLU A 239 25.95 -13.34 -1.77
CA GLU A 239 25.86 -14.16 -0.55
C GLU A 239 24.98 -13.50 0.51
N ALA A 240 25.22 -12.22 0.80
CA ALA A 240 24.44 -11.45 1.76
C ALA A 240 22.95 -11.36 1.37
N LEU A 241 22.65 -11.16 0.07
CA LEU A 241 21.26 -11.13 -0.40
C LEU A 241 20.59 -12.50 -0.30
N ARG A 242 21.30 -13.56 -0.67
CA ARG A 242 20.78 -14.94 -0.54
C ARG A 242 20.47 -15.29 0.90
N GLU A 243 21.35 -14.98 1.83
CA GLU A 243 21.16 -15.22 3.25
C GLU A 243 19.94 -14.48 3.78
N LYS A 244 19.92 -13.14 3.63
CA LYS A 244 18.82 -12.30 4.16
C LYS A 244 17.47 -12.61 3.55
N LEU A 245 17.37 -12.81 2.24
CA LEU A 245 16.10 -13.11 1.60
C LEU A 245 15.63 -14.54 1.93
N THR A 246 16.53 -15.50 2.04
CA THR A 246 16.19 -16.87 2.48
C THR A 246 15.66 -16.86 3.92
N GLU A 247 16.29 -16.10 4.80
CA GLU A 247 15.80 -15.92 6.17
C GLU A 247 14.43 -15.23 6.19
N ALA A 248 14.25 -14.15 5.42
CA ALA A 248 12.99 -13.44 5.31
C ALA A 248 11.84 -14.34 4.82
N VAL A 249 12.10 -15.23 3.87
CA VAL A 249 11.13 -16.26 3.42
C VAL A 249 10.86 -17.26 4.54
N ARG A 250 11.91 -17.82 5.17
CA ARG A 250 11.76 -18.80 6.27
C ARG A 250 10.90 -18.27 7.41
N LEU A 251 11.15 -17.04 7.85
CA LEU A 251 10.38 -16.40 8.92
C LEU A 251 8.91 -16.21 8.53
N ARG A 252 8.64 -15.90 7.25
CA ARG A 252 7.26 -15.70 6.76
C ARG A 252 6.53 -17.00 6.43
N MET A 253 7.21 -18.14 6.49
CA MET A 253 6.60 -19.45 6.39
C MET A 253 6.10 -19.99 7.75
N ILE A 254 6.39 -19.32 8.86
CA ILE A 254 5.86 -19.70 10.19
C ILE A 254 4.34 -19.48 10.19
N SER A 255 3.58 -20.57 10.34
CA SER A 255 2.12 -20.54 10.31
C SER A 255 1.55 -21.86 10.85
N ASP A 256 0.50 -21.80 11.66
CA ASP A 256 -0.27 -22.96 12.13
C ASP A 256 -1.45 -23.31 11.19
N VAL A 257 -1.61 -22.54 10.09
CA VAL A 257 -2.63 -22.74 9.06
C VAL A 257 -1.99 -22.97 7.68
N PRO A 258 -2.73 -23.54 6.70
CA PRO A 258 -2.22 -23.73 5.36
C PRO A 258 -1.73 -22.43 4.73
N LEU A 259 -0.53 -22.49 4.13
CA LEU A 259 0.06 -21.38 3.42
C LEU A 259 0.46 -21.73 1.98
N GLY A 260 0.52 -20.73 1.12
CA GLY A 260 0.95 -20.84 -0.28
C GLY A 260 1.64 -19.57 -0.77
N ALA A 261 1.69 -19.37 -2.08
CA ALA A 261 2.26 -18.17 -2.69
C ALA A 261 1.54 -17.76 -3.97
N PHE A 262 1.44 -16.46 -4.21
CA PHE A 262 1.08 -15.93 -5.53
C PHE A 262 2.24 -16.14 -6.51
N LEU A 263 1.94 -16.62 -7.69
CA LEU A 263 2.95 -16.92 -8.72
C LEU A 263 2.55 -16.33 -10.07
N SER A 264 3.15 -15.20 -10.45
CA SER A 264 3.00 -14.59 -11.78
C SER A 264 4.04 -15.06 -12.78
N GLY A 265 5.03 -15.85 -12.35
CA GLY A 265 6.21 -16.19 -13.16
C GLY A 265 7.14 -15.00 -13.40
N GLY A 266 6.94 -13.86 -12.71
CA GLY A 266 7.90 -12.77 -12.59
C GLY A 266 9.10 -13.16 -11.73
N ILE A 267 10.18 -12.38 -11.80
CA ILE A 267 11.42 -12.69 -11.06
C ILE A 267 11.14 -12.81 -9.56
N ASP A 268 10.47 -11.82 -8.96
CA ASP A 268 10.29 -11.75 -7.51
C ASP A 268 9.45 -12.91 -6.98
N SER A 269 8.26 -13.12 -7.55
CA SER A 269 7.38 -14.24 -7.16
C SER A 269 8.05 -15.59 -7.40
N SER A 270 8.84 -15.73 -8.47
CA SER A 270 9.56 -16.97 -8.77
C SER A 270 10.70 -17.24 -7.79
N VAL A 271 11.43 -16.19 -7.35
CA VAL A 271 12.47 -16.32 -6.31
C VAL A 271 11.82 -16.72 -4.98
N VAL A 272 10.73 -16.08 -4.58
CA VAL A 272 10.01 -16.45 -3.36
C VAL A 272 9.56 -17.90 -3.40
N VAL A 273 8.91 -18.34 -4.48
CA VAL A 273 8.45 -19.73 -4.64
C VAL A 273 9.62 -20.72 -4.66
N GLY A 274 10.72 -20.39 -5.35
CA GLY A 274 11.91 -21.24 -5.39
C GLY A 274 12.57 -21.41 -4.00
N LEU A 275 12.62 -20.33 -3.20
CA LEU A 275 13.11 -20.38 -1.82
C LEU A 275 12.14 -21.16 -0.91
N MET A 276 10.85 -20.95 -1.04
CA MET A 276 9.84 -21.74 -0.30
C MET A 276 9.99 -23.23 -0.60
N ALA A 277 10.14 -23.61 -1.87
CA ALA A 277 10.31 -25.00 -2.29
C ALA A 277 11.59 -25.63 -1.75
N LYS A 278 12.67 -24.85 -1.60
CA LYS A 278 13.92 -25.34 -0.95
C LYS A 278 13.81 -25.48 0.57
N LEU A 279 12.92 -24.71 1.20
CA LEU A 279 12.73 -24.68 2.66
C LEU A 279 11.62 -25.61 3.14
N SER A 280 10.83 -26.18 2.23
CA SER A 280 9.67 -27.01 2.54
C SER A 280 9.90 -28.47 2.13
N ASP A 281 9.52 -29.41 3.00
CA ASP A 281 9.50 -30.86 2.71
C ASP A 281 8.24 -31.30 1.92
N ARG A 282 7.29 -30.38 1.71
CA ARG A 282 6.03 -30.64 0.98
C ARG A 282 5.92 -29.72 -0.23
N PRO A 283 5.20 -30.14 -1.29
CA PRO A 283 4.93 -29.26 -2.42
C PRO A 283 4.29 -27.94 -1.96
N VAL A 284 4.86 -26.82 -2.40
CA VAL A 284 4.32 -25.49 -2.12
C VAL A 284 3.06 -25.28 -2.95
N LYS A 285 1.97 -24.83 -2.32
CA LYS A 285 0.76 -24.40 -3.04
C LYS A 285 1.02 -23.06 -3.73
N THR A 286 0.78 -22.98 -5.03
CA THR A 286 0.98 -21.75 -5.78
C THR A 286 -0.26 -21.37 -6.57
N PHE A 287 -0.52 -20.07 -6.68
CA PHE A 287 -1.74 -19.54 -7.25
C PHE A 287 -1.42 -18.50 -8.31
N SER A 288 -2.05 -18.62 -9.48
CA SER A 288 -1.99 -17.64 -10.54
C SER A 288 -3.36 -17.37 -11.15
N ILE A 289 -3.50 -16.16 -11.69
CA ILE A 289 -4.69 -15.74 -12.41
C ILE A 289 -4.30 -15.45 -13.85
N GLY A 290 -5.11 -15.91 -14.78
CA GLY A 290 -5.03 -15.61 -16.22
C GLY A 290 -6.29 -14.92 -16.69
N PHE A 291 -6.19 -14.29 -17.85
CA PHE A 291 -7.28 -13.60 -18.53
C PHE A 291 -7.50 -14.20 -19.92
N ALA A 292 -8.72 -14.10 -20.42
CA ALA A 292 -9.02 -14.50 -21.81
C ALA A 292 -8.22 -13.67 -22.82
N GLU A 293 -7.90 -12.42 -22.48
CA GLU A 293 -7.06 -11.54 -23.29
C GLU A 293 -5.58 -11.94 -23.16
N THR A 294 -5.05 -12.61 -24.17
CA THR A 294 -3.66 -13.09 -24.23
C THR A 294 -2.59 -12.02 -23.96
N ALA A 295 -2.92 -10.74 -24.20
CA ALA A 295 -2.01 -9.63 -23.97
C ALA A 295 -1.72 -9.37 -22.47
N TYR A 296 -2.56 -9.89 -21.58
CA TYR A 296 -2.48 -9.74 -20.13
C TYR A 296 -2.28 -11.09 -19.41
N ASP A 297 -2.22 -12.22 -20.16
CA ASP A 297 -2.05 -13.55 -19.60
C ASP A 297 -0.58 -13.87 -19.33
N GLU A 298 -0.25 -14.13 -18.07
CA GLU A 298 1.09 -14.53 -17.61
C GLU A 298 1.17 -16.02 -17.20
N THR A 299 0.09 -16.79 -17.33
CA THR A 299 -0.01 -18.16 -16.82
C THR A 299 1.05 -19.10 -17.38
N ALA A 300 1.44 -18.94 -18.65
CA ALA A 300 2.50 -19.73 -19.25
C ALA A 300 3.87 -19.57 -18.53
N HIS A 301 4.15 -18.38 -17.98
CA HIS A 301 5.37 -18.13 -17.21
C HIS A 301 5.28 -18.73 -15.80
N ALA A 302 4.11 -18.64 -15.17
CA ALA A 302 3.84 -19.26 -13.88
C ALA A 302 3.96 -20.78 -13.93
N ARG A 303 3.36 -21.43 -14.96
CA ARG A 303 3.46 -22.89 -15.18
C ARG A 303 4.89 -23.40 -15.30
N ARG A 304 5.81 -22.66 -15.95
CA ARG A 304 7.23 -23.05 -16.03
C ARG A 304 7.87 -23.12 -14.66
N ILE A 305 7.63 -22.13 -13.80
CA ILE A 305 8.13 -22.10 -12.42
C ILE A 305 7.50 -23.21 -11.61
N ALA A 306 6.19 -23.38 -11.71
CA ALA A 306 5.45 -24.44 -11.02
C ALA A 306 5.97 -25.84 -11.38
N LYS A 307 6.24 -26.09 -12.67
CA LYS A 307 6.84 -27.33 -13.15
C LYS A 307 8.28 -27.53 -12.65
N LEU A 308 9.10 -26.48 -12.67
CA LEU A 308 10.49 -26.54 -12.20
C LEU A 308 10.54 -26.96 -10.72
N TRP A 309 9.72 -26.33 -9.88
CA TRP A 309 9.71 -26.53 -8.44
C TRP A 309 8.68 -27.57 -7.97
N LYS A 310 7.97 -28.24 -8.89
CA LYS A 310 6.97 -29.28 -8.61
C LYS A 310 5.93 -28.81 -7.56
N THR A 311 5.45 -27.57 -7.73
CA THR A 311 4.46 -26.99 -6.82
C THR A 311 3.07 -27.59 -7.09
N GLU A 312 2.20 -27.59 -6.08
CA GLU A 312 0.76 -27.79 -6.24
C GLU A 312 0.16 -26.49 -6.80
N HIS A 313 0.09 -26.40 -8.13
CA HIS A 313 -0.22 -25.17 -8.84
C HIS A 313 -1.70 -25.08 -9.19
N HIS A 314 -2.35 -24.02 -8.70
CA HIS A 314 -3.72 -23.65 -9.03
C HIS A 314 -3.72 -22.45 -9.97
N GLU A 315 -4.34 -22.63 -11.13
CA GLU A 315 -4.45 -21.60 -12.15
C GLU A 315 -5.92 -21.29 -12.39
N PHE A 316 -6.27 -20.02 -12.32
CA PHE A 316 -7.63 -19.55 -12.50
C PHE A 316 -7.71 -18.64 -13.72
N ILE A 317 -8.55 -19.00 -14.68
CA ILE A 317 -8.91 -18.09 -15.77
C ILE A 317 -10.13 -17.30 -15.31
N VAL A 318 -9.98 -16.00 -15.25
CA VAL A 318 -11.02 -15.08 -14.76
C VAL A 318 -11.48 -14.21 -15.90
N GLU A 319 -12.78 -14.15 -16.07
CA GLU A 319 -13.46 -13.10 -16.82
C GLU A 319 -13.91 -12.04 -15.80
N PRO A 320 -13.16 -10.94 -15.63
CA PRO A 320 -13.47 -10.00 -14.59
C PRO A 320 -14.80 -9.30 -14.87
N ASN A 321 -15.80 -9.58 -14.05
CA ASN A 321 -17.00 -8.76 -14.01
C ASN A 321 -16.74 -7.51 -13.14
N ALA A 322 -16.16 -6.49 -13.75
CA ALA A 322 -15.84 -5.26 -13.03
C ALA A 322 -17.10 -4.58 -12.48
N LEU A 323 -18.25 -4.67 -13.17
CA LEU A 323 -19.53 -4.12 -12.71
C LEU A 323 -19.93 -4.67 -11.33
N GLU A 324 -19.75 -5.97 -11.13
CA GLU A 324 -20.13 -6.63 -9.88
C GLU A 324 -19.18 -6.27 -8.74
N ILE A 325 -17.87 -6.11 -9.02
CA ILE A 325 -16.87 -6.01 -7.98
C ILE A 325 -16.54 -4.58 -7.55
N LEU A 326 -16.74 -3.58 -8.42
CA LEU A 326 -16.39 -2.20 -8.12
C LEU A 326 -17.08 -1.65 -6.85
N PRO A 327 -18.39 -1.88 -6.60
CA PRO A 327 -19.03 -1.44 -5.35
C PRO A 327 -18.39 -2.06 -4.11
N THR A 328 -17.98 -3.35 -4.19
CA THR A 328 -17.30 -4.05 -3.12
C THR A 328 -15.92 -3.45 -2.85
N LEU A 329 -15.13 -3.20 -3.90
CA LEU A 329 -13.82 -2.56 -3.77
C LEU A 329 -13.93 -1.16 -3.17
N VAL A 330 -14.83 -0.31 -3.69
CA VAL A 330 -15.06 1.04 -3.18
C VAL A 330 -15.39 1.02 -1.68
N ARG A 331 -16.26 0.11 -1.26
CA ARG A 331 -16.63 -0.04 0.14
C ARG A 331 -15.44 -0.43 1.01
N HIS A 332 -14.63 -1.41 0.59
CA HIS A 332 -13.49 -1.87 1.36
C HIS A 332 -12.34 -0.86 1.42
N TYR A 333 -12.08 -0.12 0.34
CA TYR A 333 -11.08 0.96 0.40
C TYR A 333 -11.50 2.08 1.34
N GLY A 334 -12.79 2.40 1.41
CA GLY A 334 -13.32 3.44 2.31
C GLY A 334 -12.96 4.87 1.88
N GLU A 335 -12.01 5.05 0.98
CA GLU A 335 -11.57 6.32 0.40
C GLU A 335 -11.36 6.18 -1.11
N PRO A 336 -11.23 7.30 -1.85
CA PRO A 336 -10.95 7.24 -3.29
C PRO A 336 -9.64 6.51 -3.57
N TYR A 337 -9.69 5.50 -4.46
CA TYR A 337 -8.55 4.69 -4.85
C TYR A 337 -8.68 4.22 -6.31
N ALA A 338 -7.63 4.41 -7.14
CA ALA A 338 -7.72 4.26 -8.58
C ALA A 338 -6.77 3.24 -9.23
N ASP A 339 -6.01 2.44 -8.47
CA ASP A 339 -5.23 1.38 -9.12
C ASP A 339 -6.17 0.27 -9.61
N SER A 340 -6.34 0.20 -10.93
CA SER A 340 -7.21 -0.79 -11.59
C SER A 340 -6.77 -2.24 -11.39
N SER A 341 -5.52 -2.48 -11.00
CA SER A 341 -5.03 -3.82 -10.65
C SER A 341 -5.61 -4.35 -9.32
N ALA A 342 -6.38 -3.52 -8.60
CA ALA A 342 -7.21 -3.97 -7.47
C ALA A 342 -8.20 -5.06 -7.89
N VAL A 343 -8.77 -4.97 -9.10
CA VAL A 343 -9.73 -5.95 -9.62
C VAL A 343 -9.11 -7.36 -9.70
N PRO A 344 -8.03 -7.61 -10.46
CA PRO A 344 -7.41 -8.93 -10.50
C PRO A 344 -6.82 -9.35 -9.15
N THR A 345 -6.33 -8.42 -8.32
CA THR A 345 -5.79 -8.76 -6.99
C THR A 345 -6.89 -9.27 -6.07
N PHE A 346 -8.09 -8.71 -6.15
CA PHE A 346 -9.24 -9.23 -5.39
C PHE A 346 -9.61 -10.65 -5.84
N TYR A 347 -9.69 -10.90 -7.14
CA TYR A 347 -10.05 -12.23 -7.67
C TYR A 347 -9.03 -13.31 -7.28
N VAL A 348 -7.73 -13.03 -7.45
CA VAL A 348 -6.71 -14.01 -7.06
C VAL A 348 -6.72 -14.25 -5.55
N SER A 349 -7.00 -13.23 -4.75
CA SER A 349 -7.11 -13.37 -3.29
C SER A 349 -8.32 -14.23 -2.89
N ARG A 350 -9.48 -14.00 -3.53
CA ARG A 350 -10.71 -14.78 -3.30
C ARG A 350 -10.49 -16.25 -3.59
N LEU A 351 -9.96 -16.57 -4.76
CA LEU A 351 -9.73 -17.94 -5.20
C LEU A 351 -8.61 -18.63 -4.37
N THR A 352 -7.57 -17.89 -4.01
CA THR A 352 -6.49 -18.41 -3.15
C THR A 352 -7.01 -18.74 -1.76
N ARG A 353 -7.94 -17.96 -1.21
CA ARG A 353 -8.51 -18.18 0.11
C ARG A 353 -9.28 -19.50 0.23
N GLU A 354 -9.79 -20.05 -0.85
CA GLU A 354 -10.42 -21.37 -0.87
C GLU A 354 -9.45 -22.51 -0.51
N HIS A 355 -8.14 -22.27 -0.65
CA HIS A 355 -7.11 -23.30 -0.46
C HIS A 355 -6.17 -23.01 0.71
N VAL A 356 -5.92 -21.73 1.02
CA VAL A 356 -4.97 -21.32 2.07
C VAL A 356 -5.45 -20.06 2.79
N THR A 357 -4.93 -19.83 3.99
CA THR A 357 -5.22 -18.63 4.79
C THR A 357 -4.09 -17.58 4.66
N VAL A 358 -2.89 -18.04 4.30
CA VAL A 358 -1.68 -17.20 4.14
C VAL A 358 -1.10 -17.39 2.76
N ALA A 359 -0.72 -16.30 2.07
CA ALA A 359 -0.03 -16.35 0.79
C ALA A 359 1.20 -15.43 0.79
N LEU A 360 2.36 -15.97 0.40
CA LEU A 360 3.55 -15.14 0.16
C LEU A 360 3.48 -14.53 -1.24
N ASN A 361 4.09 -13.33 -1.39
CA ASN A 361 4.13 -12.61 -2.66
C ASN A 361 5.50 -11.96 -2.91
N GLY A 362 5.67 -11.33 -4.07
CA GLY A 362 6.91 -10.69 -4.50
C GLY A 362 6.95 -9.18 -4.32
N ASP A 363 5.99 -8.56 -3.61
CA ASP A 363 5.94 -7.11 -3.42
C ASP A 363 7.19 -6.58 -2.72
N GLY A 364 7.67 -5.41 -3.12
CA GLY A 364 8.89 -4.79 -2.61
C GLY A 364 10.14 -5.11 -3.44
N GLY A 365 10.10 -6.12 -4.32
CA GLY A 365 11.24 -6.50 -5.15
C GLY A 365 11.61 -5.46 -6.21
N ASP A 366 10.62 -4.82 -6.81
CA ASP A 366 10.83 -3.75 -7.79
C ASP A 366 11.36 -2.48 -7.14
N GLU A 367 10.79 -2.10 -6.01
CA GLU A 367 11.13 -0.89 -5.27
C GLU A 367 12.51 -0.97 -4.63
N SER A 368 12.92 -2.16 -4.17
CA SER A 368 14.23 -2.37 -3.52
C SER A 368 15.38 -2.62 -4.51
N PHE A 369 15.09 -3.15 -5.72
CA PHE A 369 16.12 -3.58 -6.68
C PHE A 369 15.97 -2.96 -8.07
N ALA A 370 15.42 -1.76 -8.15
CA ALA A 370 15.30 -0.96 -9.37
C ALA A 370 14.59 -1.69 -10.53
N GLY A 371 13.43 -2.30 -10.27
CA GLY A 371 12.69 -3.10 -11.24
C GLY A 371 11.85 -2.31 -12.24
N TYR A 372 11.47 -1.07 -11.95
CA TYR A 372 10.61 -0.24 -12.81
C TYR A 372 11.39 0.50 -13.90
N GLU A 373 10.79 0.64 -15.09
CA GLU A 373 11.38 1.37 -16.21
C GLU A 373 11.66 2.85 -15.88
N ARG A 374 10.89 3.45 -14.95
CA ARG A 374 11.08 4.84 -14.49
C ARG A 374 12.43 5.09 -13.83
N TYR A 375 13.04 4.10 -13.18
CA TYR A 375 14.38 4.25 -12.60
C TYR A 375 15.45 4.45 -13.67
N LEU A 376 15.40 3.62 -14.73
CA LEU A 376 16.26 3.81 -15.89
C LEU A 376 15.96 5.14 -16.59
N GLY A 377 14.68 5.49 -16.72
CA GLY A 377 14.22 6.74 -17.31
C GLY A 377 14.82 7.96 -16.59
N ASN A 378 14.74 8.00 -15.26
CA ASN A 378 15.31 9.08 -14.46
C ASN A 378 16.84 9.18 -14.59
N ARG A 379 17.54 8.03 -14.55
CA ARG A 379 18.99 8.01 -14.77
C ARG A 379 19.40 8.57 -16.13
N VAL A 380 18.66 8.21 -17.20
CA VAL A 380 18.93 8.70 -18.55
C VAL A 380 18.61 10.19 -18.64
N ALA A 381 17.47 10.63 -18.10
CA ALA A 381 17.07 12.04 -18.12
C ALA A 381 18.09 12.94 -17.41
N GLU A 382 18.57 12.57 -16.22
CA GLU A 382 19.58 13.35 -15.50
C GLU A 382 20.90 13.47 -16.28
N ARG A 383 21.34 12.39 -16.92
CA ARG A 383 22.54 12.43 -17.78
C ARG A 383 22.36 13.35 -18.98
N VAL A 384 21.18 13.31 -19.63
CA VAL A 384 20.89 14.14 -20.79
C VAL A 384 20.76 15.61 -20.41
N ARG A 385 20.11 15.92 -19.27
CA ARG A 385 19.99 17.31 -18.75
C ARG A 385 21.33 17.99 -18.54
N GLY A 386 22.37 17.24 -18.18
CA GLY A 386 23.73 17.75 -18.03
C GLY A 386 24.42 18.16 -19.35
N ILE A 387 23.82 17.87 -20.51
CA ILE A 387 24.40 18.20 -21.83
C ILE A 387 23.87 19.55 -22.30
N PRO A 388 24.74 20.55 -22.59
CA PRO A 388 24.33 21.85 -23.14
C PRO A 388 23.51 21.70 -24.43
N GLY A 389 22.38 22.42 -24.53
CA GLY A 389 21.48 22.38 -25.70
C GLY A 389 20.51 21.18 -25.75
N SER A 390 20.60 20.24 -24.84
CA SER A 390 19.72 19.06 -24.80
C SER A 390 18.23 19.42 -24.68
N ALA A 391 17.87 20.47 -23.97
CA ALA A 391 16.48 20.90 -23.82
C ALA A 391 15.85 21.33 -25.16
N LEU A 392 16.57 22.12 -25.98
CA LEU A 392 16.12 22.52 -27.31
C LEU A 392 15.98 21.27 -28.23
N ALA A 393 16.99 20.39 -28.22
CA ALA A 393 16.96 19.15 -29.01
C ALA A 393 15.81 18.25 -28.62
N ALA A 394 15.54 18.07 -27.32
CA ALA A 394 14.43 17.25 -26.83
C ALA A 394 13.06 17.83 -27.24
N GLY A 395 12.88 19.16 -27.13
CA GLY A 395 11.67 19.86 -27.56
C GLY A 395 11.40 19.70 -29.07
N MET A 396 12.42 19.95 -29.91
CA MET A 396 12.31 19.77 -31.38
C MET A 396 12.00 18.30 -31.74
N LEU A 397 12.70 17.34 -31.15
CA LEU A 397 12.48 15.92 -31.46
C LEU A 397 11.10 15.45 -30.99
N SER A 398 10.63 15.91 -29.83
CA SER A 398 9.29 15.60 -29.32
C SER A 398 8.19 16.11 -30.26
N SER A 399 8.33 17.32 -30.83
CA SER A 399 7.35 17.91 -31.76
C SER A 399 7.29 17.19 -33.12
N LEU A 400 8.39 16.57 -33.54
CA LEU A 400 8.48 15.83 -34.82
C LEU A 400 7.92 14.40 -34.74
N LEU A 401 7.78 13.85 -33.53
CA LEU A 401 7.29 12.48 -33.36
C LEU A 401 5.75 12.43 -33.43
N PRO A 402 5.18 11.46 -34.17
CA PRO A 402 3.73 11.33 -34.31
C PRO A 402 3.07 10.92 -32.98
N ASP A 403 1.85 11.40 -32.76
CA ASP A 403 0.98 10.89 -31.70
C ASP A 403 0.46 9.49 -32.02
N SER A 404 0.35 8.65 -31.01
CA SER A 404 -0.19 7.31 -31.16
C SER A 404 -0.97 6.91 -29.91
N ILE A 405 -2.16 6.37 -30.10
CA ILE A 405 -3.01 5.84 -29.04
C ILE A 405 -2.52 4.46 -28.58
N ASN A 406 -1.76 3.76 -29.42
CA ASN A 406 -1.29 2.41 -29.11
C ASN A 406 -0.19 2.44 -28.02
N PRO A 407 -0.44 1.90 -26.82
CA PRO A 407 0.53 1.90 -25.71
C PRO A 407 1.80 1.08 -26.01
N LYS A 408 1.76 0.14 -26.98
CA LYS A 408 2.91 -0.67 -27.39
C LYS A 408 3.80 0.03 -28.43
N ASN A 409 3.42 1.24 -28.91
CA ASN A 409 4.21 1.97 -29.88
C ASN A 409 5.47 2.58 -29.24
N ARG A 410 6.65 2.17 -29.70
CA ARG A 410 7.94 2.67 -29.20
C ARG A 410 8.13 4.18 -29.41
N LEU A 411 7.65 4.73 -30.53
CA LEU A 411 7.75 6.17 -30.81
C LEU A 411 6.90 6.99 -29.84
N ARG A 412 5.72 6.52 -29.46
CA ARG A 412 4.91 7.12 -28.39
C ARG A 412 5.70 7.20 -27.07
N ASN A 413 6.36 6.09 -26.68
CA ASN A 413 7.12 6.08 -25.43
C ASN A 413 8.33 7.03 -25.47
N VAL A 414 9.01 7.12 -26.62
CA VAL A 414 10.09 8.08 -26.82
C VAL A 414 9.57 9.52 -26.77
N LYS A 415 8.45 9.82 -27.43
CA LYS A 415 7.81 11.16 -27.37
C LYS A 415 7.44 11.53 -25.93
N ARG A 416 6.77 10.62 -25.19
CA ARG A 416 6.42 10.83 -23.77
C ARG A 416 7.65 11.07 -22.89
N PHE A 417 8.73 10.33 -23.12
CA PHE A 417 9.98 10.53 -22.39
C PHE A 417 10.57 11.91 -22.68
N LEU A 418 10.72 12.28 -23.96
CA LEU A 418 11.30 13.57 -24.36
C LEU A 418 10.50 14.77 -23.86
N ALA A 419 9.17 14.65 -23.83
CA ALA A 419 8.28 15.72 -23.36
C ALA A 419 8.53 16.12 -21.89
N VAL A 420 9.05 15.22 -21.07
CA VAL A 420 9.26 15.46 -19.64
C VAL A 420 10.71 15.30 -19.19
N ALA A 421 11.61 14.79 -20.04
CA ALA A 421 12.99 14.48 -19.67
C ALA A 421 13.77 15.68 -19.13
N MET A 422 13.42 16.89 -19.57
CA MET A 422 14.08 18.13 -19.17
C MET A 422 13.49 18.78 -17.91
N GLN A 423 12.35 18.30 -17.44
CA GLN A 423 11.71 18.79 -16.21
C GLN A 423 12.52 18.40 -14.96
N PRO A 424 12.38 19.13 -13.84
CA PRO A 424 12.87 18.69 -12.53
C PRO A 424 12.43 17.27 -12.18
N MET A 425 13.18 16.57 -11.33
CA MET A 425 12.97 15.15 -11.07
C MET A 425 11.57 14.87 -10.47
N ALA A 426 11.10 15.72 -9.58
CA ALA A 426 9.78 15.58 -8.97
C ALA A 426 8.64 15.74 -9.99
N GLU A 427 8.70 16.77 -10.84
CA GLU A 427 7.71 17.00 -11.89
C GLU A 427 7.70 15.85 -12.91
N ARG A 428 8.90 15.42 -13.36
CA ARG A 428 9.05 14.29 -14.29
C ARG A 428 8.52 13.00 -13.71
N TYR A 429 8.83 12.70 -12.45
CA TYR A 429 8.31 11.54 -11.75
C TYR A 429 6.78 11.61 -11.65
N GLY A 430 6.24 12.75 -11.22
CA GLY A 430 4.79 12.96 -11.11
C GLY A 430 4.07 12.77 -12.46
N ARG A 431 4.68 13.17 -13.58
CA ARG A 431 4.12 12.95 -14.93
C ARG A 431 4.15 11.48 -15.38
N TRP A 432 5.03 10.65 -14.82
CA TRP A 432 5.11 9.22 -15.16
C TRP A 432 4.17 8.35 -14.33
N VAL A 433 3.93 8.73 -13.08
CA VAL A 433 3.07 7.97 -12.18
C VAL A 433 1.67 8.57 -12.05
N GLY A 434 1.51 9.85 -12.38
CA GLY A 434 0.27 10.59 -12.17
C GLY A 434 -0.83 10.32 -13.19
N TYR A 435 -2.04 10.68 -12.81
CA TYR A 435 -3.28 10.51 -13.58
C TYR A 435 -3.69 11.82 -14.26
N PHE A 436 -3.78 12.93 -13.54
CA PHE A 436 -4.05 14.26 -14.05
C PHE A 436 -2.85 15.18 -13.83
N SER A 437 -2.57 16.03 -14.82
CA SER A 437 -1.64 17.13 -14.64
C SER A 437 -2.33 18.34 -14.02
N GLU A 438 -1.53 19.29 -13.50
CA GLU A 438 -2.08 20.56 -12.99
C GLU A 438 -2.92 21.30 -14.04
N ALA A 439 -2.49 21.30 -15.31
CA ALA A 439 -3.24 21.91 -16.40
C ALA A 439 -4.57 21.21 -16.67
N ASP A 440 -4.62 19.89 -16.58
CA ASP A 440 -5.86 19.11 -16.73
C ASP A 440 -6.82 19.41 -15.57
N LYS A 441 -6.31 19.49 -14.33
CA LYS A 441 -7.10 19.80 -13.14
C LYS A 441 -7.68 21.21 -13.17
N GLN A 442 -6.91 22.19 -13.64
CA GLN A 442 -7.43 23.56 -13.81
C GLN A 442 -8.61 23.66 -14.77
N GLN A 443 -8.65 22.81 -15.82
CA GLN A 443 -9.80 22.72 -16.73
C GLN A 443 -10.96 21.94 -16.11
N LEU A 444 -10.66 20.94 -15.29
CA LEU A 444 -11.64 20.06 -14.69
C LEU A 444 -12.38 20.68 -13.50
N TYR A 445 -11.65 21.44 -12.63
CA TYR A 445 -12.18 21.91 -11.35
C TYR A 445 -13.22 23.05 -11.50
N ARG A 446 -14.23 23.02 -10.62
CA ARG A 446 -15.23 24.09 -10.47
C ARG A 446 -15.63 24.27 -9.00
N GLY A 447 -16.37 25.36 -8.73
CA GLY A 447 -16.95 25.62 -7.42
C GLY A 447 -15.90 25.65 -6.31
N GLU A 448 -16.27 25.17 -5.14
CA GLU A 448 -15.41 25.20 -3.94
C GLU A 448 -14.06 24.50 -4.15
N LEU A 449 -14.03 23.41 -4.93
CA LEU A 449 -12.76 22.72 -5.23
C LEU A 449 -11.78 23.64 -5.95
N ARG A 450 -12.25 24.39 -6.96
CA ARG A 450 -11.41 25.37 -7.67
C ARG A 450 -10.95 26.48 -6.73
N ASP A 451 -11.85 27.03 -5.92
CA ASP A 451 -11.57 28.20 -5.08
C ASP A 451 -10.61 27.82 -3.93
N THR A 452 -10.83 26.66 -3.31
CA THR A 452 -9.98 26.14 -2.22
C THR A 452 -8.58 25.79 -2.69
N LEU A 453 -8.44 25.24 -3.91
CA LEU A 453 -7.19 24.68 -4.44
C LEU A 453 -6.53 25.60 -5.49
N ALA A 454 -6.96 26.86 -5.60
CA ALA A 454 -6.39 27.80 -6.58
C ALA A 454 -4.86 27.96 -6.50
N GLN A 455 -4.26 27.67 -5.34
CA GLN A 455 -2.83 27.74 -5.08
C GLN A 455 -2.22 26.39 -4.69
N ALA A 456 -3.01 25.31 -4.62
CA ALA A 456 -2.50 23.99 -4.25
C ALA A 456 -1.65 23.40 -5.38
N ARG A 457 -0.54 22.80 -5.01
CA ARG A 457 0.39 22.12 -5.91
C ARG A 457 0.76 20.76 -5.33
N PRO A 458 0.01 19.68 -5.59
CA PRO A 458 0.34 18.33 -5.09
C PRO A 458 1.78 17.89 -5.41
N VAL A 459 2.37 18.41 -6.47
CA VAL A 459 3.78 18.14 -6.79
C VAL A 459 4.75 18.62 -5.68
N GLU A 460 4.34 19.60 -4.84
CA GLU A 460 5.16 20.07 -3.71
C GLU A 460 5.47 18.95 -2.73
N TRP A 461 4.51 18.07 -2.46
CA TRP A 461 4.76 16.87 -1.66
C TRP A 461 5.86 15.98 -2.26
N LEU A 462 5.88 15.78 -3.59
CA LEU A 462 6.97 15.06 -4.26
C LEU A 462 8.28 15.85 -4.24
N GLU A 463 8.22 17.19 -4.39
CA GLU A 463 9.39 18.05 -4.29
C GLU A 463 10.06 17.92 -2.92
N GLU A 464 9.28 17.89 -1.83
CA GLU A 464 9.77 17.67 -0.47
C GLU A 464 10.41 16.28 -0.31
N LEU A 465 9.76 15.23 -0.83
CA LEU A 465 10.33 13.87 -0.79
C LEU A 465 11.66 13.79 -1.57
N PHE A 466 11.74 14.39 -2.75
CA PHE A 466 12.98 14.45 -3.53
C PHE A 466 14.05 15.34 -2.88
N ALA A 467 13.68 16.43 -2.22
CA ALA A 467 14.62 17.25 -1.45
C ALA A 467 15.30 16.44 -0.34
N GLY A 468 14.56 15.54 0.31
CA GLY A 468 15.09 14.59 1.29
C GLY A 468 16.08 13.55 0.73
N THR A 469 16.22 13.48 -0.62
CA THR A 469 17.17 12.56 -1.29
C THR A 469 18.40 13.29 -1.86
N ALA A 470 18.65 14.51 -1.44
CA ALA A 470 19.77 15.31 -1.93
C ALA A 470 21.10 14.56 -1.77
N GLY A 471 21.92 14.53 -2.84
CA GLY A 471 23.19 13.82 -2.87
C GLY A 471 23.11 12.35 -3.31
N LEU A 472 21.93 11.76 -3.39
CA LEU A 472 21.77 10.40 -3.93
C LEU A 472 21.82 10.40 -5.48
N GLU A 473 22.28 9.28 -6.07
CA GLU A 473 22.11 9.04 -7.50
C GLU A 473 20.63 8.99 -7.89
N ALA A 474 20.30 9.40 -9.11
CA ALA A 474 18.90 9.50 -9.60
C ALA A 474 18.08 8.22 -9.43
N VAL A 475 18.71 7.04 -9.54
CA VAL A 475 18.05 5.75 -9.30
C VAL A 475 17.69 5.60 -7.84
N ASP A 476 18.63 5.80 -6.93
CA ASP A 476 18.40 5.68 -5.50
C ASP A 476 17.44 6.75 -4.98
N ALA A 477 17.54 7.98 -5.46
CA ALA A 477 16.60 9.05 -5.15
C ALA A 477 15.16 8.67 -5.54
N THR A 478 14.98 8.12 -6.75
CA THR A 478 13.65 7.69 -7.21
C THR A 478 13.13 6.50 -6.40
N MET A 479 13.99 5.54 -6.05
CA MET A 479 13.62 4.39 -5.20
C MET A 479 13.25 4.84 -3.78
N ALA A 480 13.97 5.80 -3.22
CA ALA A 480 13.70 6.36 -1.90
C ALA A 480 12.34 7.08 -1.86
N VAL A 481 11.99 7.79 -2.94
CA VAL A 481 10.66 8.41 -3.08
C VAL A 481 9.57 7.34 -3.24
N ASP A 482 9.78 6.32 -4.08
CA ASP A 482 8.80 5.22 -4.23
C ASP A 482 8.50 4.52 -2.89
N VAL A 483 9.50 4.27 -2.07
CA VAL A 483 9.33 3.64 -0.74
C VAL A 483 8.53 4.52 0.23
N GLN A 484 8.53 5.83 0.04
CA GLN A 484 7.82 6.77 0.90
C GLN A 484 6.46 7.23 0.30
N SER A 485 6.17 6.91 -0.96
CA SER A 485 4.97 7.35 -1.67
C SER A 485 4.19 6.18 -2.28
N TYR A 486 4.59 5.71 -3.45
CA TYR A 486 3.91 4.71 -4.26
C TYR A 486 3.77 3.37 -3.53
N LEU A 487 4.83 2.88 -2.89
CA LEU A 487 4.81 1.60 -2.16
C LEU A 487 3.77 1.59 -1.03
N PRO A 488 3.79 2.51 -0.04
CA PRO A 488 2.87 2.45 1.10
C PRO A 488 1.43 2.86 0.78
N PHE A 489 1.21 3.74 -0.22
CA PHE A 489 -0.10 4.35 -0.42
C PHE A 489 -0.85 3.81 -1.64
N ASP A 490 -0.15 3.17 -2.57
CA ASP A 490 -0.74 2.46 -3.69
C ASP A 490 -0.61 0.93 -3.52
N LEU A 491 0.59 0.39 -3.68
CA LEU A 491 0.79 -1.06 -3.75
C LEU A 491 0.36 -1.82 -2.49
N LEU A 492 0.77 -1.35 -1.31
CA LEU A 492 0.50 -2.06 -0.06
C LEU A 492 -0.96 -1.90 0.39
N VAL A 493 -1.58 -0.74 0.11
CA VAL A 493 -3.02 -0.53 0.33
C VAL A 493 -3.82 -1.49 -0.54
N LYS A 494 -3.50 -1.57 -1.84
CA LYS A 494 -4.14 -2.53 -2.74
C LYS A 494 -4.11 -3.94 -2.20
N VAL A 495 -2.91 -4.43 -1.88
CA VAL A 495 -2.73 -5.82 -1.49
C VAL A 495 -3.41 -6.11 -0.15
N ASP A 496 -3.27 -5.24 0.86
CA ASP A 496 -3.88 -5.46 2.17
C ASP A 496 -5.41 -5.46 2.06
N ILE A 497 -6.00 -4.42 1.45
CA ILE A 497 -7.46 -4.27 1.36
C ILE A 497 -8.09 -5.41 0.55
N THR A 498 -7.56 -5.72 -0.64
CA THR A 498 -8.15 -6.77 -1.49
C THR A 498 -7.98 -8.18 -0.92
N SER A 499 -6.85 -8.48 -0.29
CA SER A 499 -6.64 -9.78 0.33
C SER A 499 -7.47 -9.92 1.59
N MET A 500 -7.57 -8.87 2.41
CA MET A 500 -8.34 -8.90 3.64
C MET A 500 -9.86 -8.83 3.43
N ALA A 501 -10.33 -8.22 2.35
CA ALA A 501 -11.73 -8.36 1.92
C ALA A 501 -12.14 -9.83 1.72
N ASN A 502 -11.16 -10.71 1.51
CA ASN A 502 -11.33 -12.16 1.36
C ASN A 502 -10.76 -12.95 2.56
N SER A 503 -10.43 -12.34 3.68
CA SER A 503 -9.82 -12.98 4.85
C SER A 503 -8.55 -13.79 4.52
N LEU A 504 -7.71 -13.28 3.60
CA LEU A 504 -6.44 -13.86 3.19
C LEU A 504 -5.28 -12.99 3.69
N GLU A 505 -4.31 -13.57 4.37
CA GLU A 505 -3.10 -12.84 4.78
C GLU A 505 -2.03 -12.87 3.69
N ALA A 506 -1.61 -11.70 3.19
CA ALA A 506 -0.51 -11.56 2.24
C ALA A 506 0.80 -11.18 2.95
N ARG A 507 1.89 -11.96 2.73
CA ARG A 507 3.23 -11.75 3.29
C ARG A 507 4.26 -11.48 2.20
N SER A 508 5.09 -10.45 2.37
CA SER A 508 6.05 -9.99 1.36
C SER A 508 7.49 -10.07 1.88
N PRO A 509 8.27 -11.11 1.50
CA PRO A 509 9.65 -11.27 1.99
C PRO A 509 10.59 -10.14 1.57
N PHE A 510 10.42 -9.54 0.40
CA PHE A 510 11.22 -8.41 -0.07
C PHE A 510 11.02 -7.13 0.74
N LEU A 511 9.90 -7.01 1.47
CA LEU A 511 9.62 -5.91 2.41
C LEU A 511 10.16 -6.16 3.82
N ASP A 512 10.98 -7.18 4.00
CA ASP A 512 11.75 -7.32 5.23
C ASP A 512 12.74 -6.16 5.34
N HIS A 513 12.73 -5.44 6.48
CA HIS A 513 13.56 -4.25 6.60
C HIS A 513 15.06 -4.55 6.46
N GLU A 514 15.54 -5.71 6.87
CA GLU A 514 16.94 -6.10 6.68
C GLU A 514 17.30 -6.34 5.21
N VAL A 515 16.34 -6.86 4.42
CA VAL A 515 16.49 -6.98 2.95
C VAL A 515 16.49 -5.59 2.30
N MET A 516 15.56 -4.72 2.72
CA MET A 516 15.45 -3.35 2.20
C MET A 516 16.68 -2.52 2.54
N GLU A 517 17.18 -2.58 3.78
CA GLU A 517 18.37 -1.87 4.25
C GLU A 517 19.63 -2.34 3.52
N LEU A 518 19.78 -3.65 3.29
CA LEU A 518 20.85 -4.17 2.44
C LEU A 518 20.73 -3.58 1.03
N ALA A 519 19.56 -3.69 0.40
CA ALA A 519 19.33 -3.24 -0.97
C ALA A 519 19.55 -1.72 -1.15
N ALA A 520 19.10 -0.90 -0.20
CA ALA A 520 19.27 0.55 -0.23
C ALA A 520 20.75 0.95 -0.23
N ARG A 521 21.56 0.26 0.58
CA ARG A 521 23.00 0.55 0.75
C ARG A 521 23.90 -0.11 -0.29
N LEU A 522 23.36 -0.96 -1.18
CA LEU A 522 24.12 -1.45 -2.34
C LEU A 522 24.37 -0.32 -3.35
N PRO A 523 25.55 -0.30 -4.04
CA PRO A 523 25.78 0.56 -5.20
C PRO A 523 24.70 0.39 -6.27
N VAL A 524 24.37 1.47 -6.97
CA VAL A 524 23.33 1.47 -8.01
C VAL A 524 23.58 0.41 -9.10
N GLU A 525 24.84 0.19 -9.47
CA GLU A 525 25.23 -0.79 -10.48
C GLU A 525 24.88 -2.23 -10.10
N MET A 526 24.75 -2.53 -8.82
CA MET A 526 24.27 -3.84 -8.34
C MET A 526 22.76 -4.00 -8.44
N LYS A 527 22.01 -2.89 -8.54
CA LYS A 527 20.55 -2.88 -8.73
C LYS A 527 20.18 -2.72 -10.19
N LEU A 528 20.80 -1.76 -10.89
CA LEU A 528 20.55 -1.41 -12.30
C LEU A 528 21.87 -1.29 -13.06
N ARG A 529 22.30 -2.36 -13.74
CA ARG A 529 23.53 -2.39 -14.55
C ARG A 529 23.23 -2.17 -16.03
N GLY A 530 23.65 -1.04 -16.58
CA GLY A 530 23.30 -0.66 -17.95
C GLY A 530 21.78 -0.52 -18.10
N LYS A 531 21.14 -1.43 -18.85
CA LYS A 531 19.68 -1.54 -18.99
C LYS A 531 19.10 -2.72 -18.21
N THR A 532 19.93 -3.46 -17.49
CA THR A 532 19.51 -4.66 -16.73
C THR A 532 19.01 -4.27 -15.35
N ALA A 533 17.72 -4.24 -15.18
CA ALA A 533 17.04 -4.08 -13.90
C ALA A 533 17.14 -5.33 -13.04
N LYS A 534 17.05 -5.19 -11.71
CA LYS A 534 17.15 -6.30 -10.74
C LYS A 534 18.43 -7.12 -10.92
N TYR A 535 19.54 -6.46 -11.27
CA TYR A 535 20.78 -7.13 -11.66
C TYR A 535 21.23 -8.14 -10.59
N LEU A 536 21.33 -7.73 -9.33
CA LEU A 536 21.83 -8.62 -8.27
C LEU A 536 20.85 -9.77 -7.98
N ILE A 537 19.53 -9.55 -8.02
CA ILE A 537 18.53 -10.63 -7.85
C ILE A 537 18.73 -11.70 -8.94
N LYS A 538 18.87 -11.29 -10.19
CA LYS A 538 19.08 -12.19 -11.32
C LYS A 538 20.36 -13.02 -11.18
N ARG A 539 21.41 -12.42 -10.63
CA ARG A 539 22.70 -13.10 -10.37
C ARG A 539 22.62 -14.02 -9.16
N ALA A 540 22.05 -13.50 -8.06
CA ALA A 540 21.96 -14.22 -6.79
C ALA A 540 21.08 -15.46 -6.87
N PHE A 541 20.03 -15.44 -7.69
CA PHE A 541 19.05 -16.52 -7.75
C PHE A 541 18.93 -17.13 -9.15
N ALA A 542 20.03 -17.10 -9.94
CA ALA A 542 20.07 -17.70 -11.27
C ALA A 542 19.73 -19.21 -11.25
N ASP A 543 20.06 -19.91 -10.16
CA ASP A 543 19.75 -21.32 -9.93
C ASP A 543 18.24 -21.59 -9.68
N LEU A 544 17.47 -20.55 -9.37
CA LEU A 544 16.05 -20.66 -9.09
C LEU A 544 15.17 -20.31 -10.31
N LEU A 545 15.74 -19.71 -11.33
CA LEU A 545 15.00 -19.05 -12.40
C LEU A 545 15.35 -19.64 -13.77
N PRO A 546 14.36 -20.10 -14.56
CA PRO A 546 14.58 -20.44 -15.96
C PRO A 546 15.01 -19.21 -16.76
N PRO A 547 15.92 -19.34 -17.76
CA PRO A 547 16.39 -18.23 -18.57
C PRO A 547 15.26 -17.45 -19.26
N GLU A 548 14.19 -18.11 -19.65
CA GLU A 548 13.02 -17.51 -20.30
C GLU A 548 12.27 -16.57 -19.35
N ASN A 549 12.23 -16.87 -18.06
CA ASN A 549 11.60 -16.02 -17.05
C ASN A 549 12.50 -14.82 -16.68
N VAL A 550 13.84 -15.00 -16.69
CA VAL A 550 14.80 -13.92 -16.40
C VAL A 550 14.82 -12.85 -17.48
N ASN A 551 14.72 -13.26 -18.75
CA ASN A 551 14.87 -12.39 -19.94
C ASN A 551 13.57 -11.77 -20.41
N ARG A 552 12.43 -12.13 -19.81
CA ARG A 552 11.14 -11.53 -20.20
C ARG A 552 11.07 -10.04 -19.80
N ARG A 553 10.31 -9.28 -20.60
CA ARG A 553 9.95 -7.91 -20.21
C ARG A 553 9.01 -7.95 -19.00
N LYS A 554 9.22 -7.03 -18.04
CA LYS A 554 8.26 -6.84 -16.94
C LYS A 554 6.89 -6.51 -17.50
N MET A 555 5.87 -7.21 -17.02
CA MET A 555 4.47 -6.84 -17.17
C MET A 555 3.91 -6.47 -15.80
N GLY A 556 3.13 -5.40 -15.74
CA GLY A 556 2.33 -5.07 -14.56
C GLY A 556 1.09 -5.95 -14.50
N PHE A 557 0.51 -6.09 -13.33
CA PHE A 557 -0.76 -6.81 -13.11
C PHE A 557 -1.94 -5.91 -13.54
N GLY A 558 -1.93 -5.48 -14.82
CA GLY A 558 -2.87 -4.52 -15.37
C GLY A 558 -4.09 -5.18 -16.02
N VAL A 559 -5.15 -4.41 -16.17
CA VAL A 559 -6.38 -4.76 -16.87
C VAL A 559 -6.64 -3.78 -18.01
N PRO A 560 -7.37 -4.18 -19.07
CA PRO A 560 -7.59 -3.36 -20.25
C PRO A 560 -8.68 -2.29 -20.05
N VAL A 561 -8.52 -1.41 -19.04
CA VAL A 561 -9.51 -0.38 -18.67
C VAL A 561 -9.99 0.43 -19.86
N GLY A 562 -9.07 0.84 -20.76
CA GLY A 562 -9.44 1.62 -21.94
C GLY A 562 -10.31 0.84 -22.94
N GLN A 563 -10.18 -0.49 -23.00
CA GLN A 563 -11.09 -1.32 -23.81
C GLN A 563 -12.43 -1.50 -23.11
N TRP A 564 -12.42 -1.73 -21.80
CA TRP A 564 -13.63 -1.85 -20.99
C TRP A 564 -14.52 -0.62 -21.14
N PHE A 565 -13.97 0.59 -21.10
CA PHE A 565 -14.75 1.83 -21.28
C PHE A 565 -15.29 2.04 -22.69
N ARG A 566 -14.73 1.39 -23.69
CA ARG A 566 -15.28 1.39 -25.06
C ARG A 566 -16.30 0.29 -25.29
N ARG A 567 -16.41 -0.71 -24.38
CA ARG A 567 -17.25 -1.90 -24.51
C ARG A 567 -18.05 -2.17 -23.22
N GLU A 568 -17.54 -3.06 -22.35
CA GLU A 568 -18.26 -3.67 -21.22
C GLU A 568 -18.66 -2.66 -20.15
N LEU A 569 -17.86 -1.64 -19.90
CA LEU A 569 -18.11 -0.61 -18.90
C LEU A 569 -18.59 0.72 -19.49
N ARG A 570 -18.95 0.76 -20.77
CA ARG A 570 -19.39 2.01 -21.43
C ARG A 570 -20.63 2.59 -20.80
N GLU A 571 -21.65 1.77 -20.56
CA GLU A 571 -22.90 2.21 -19.94
C GLU A 571 -22.66 2.72 -18.52
N LEU A 572 -21.94 1.93 -17.69
CA LEU A 572 -21.58 2.36 -16.33
C LEU A 572 -20.86 3.70 -16.33
N LEU A 573 -19.88 3.89 -17.22
CA LEU A 573 -19.12 5.14 -17.32
C LEU A 573 -20.04 6.32 -17.65
N CYS A 574 -20.89 6.18 -18.67
CA CYS A 574 -21.81 7.24 -19.10
C CYS A 574 -22.86 7.54 -18.02
N ASP A 575 -23.50 6.51 -17.46
CA ASP A 575 -24.54 6.66 -16.47
C ASP A 575 -24.04 7.20 -15.13
N SER A 576 -22.76 6.92 -14.80
CA SER A 576 -22.15 7.44 -13.58
C SER A 576 -21.69 8.88 -13.73
N LEU A 577 -20.98 9.22 -14.83
CA LEU A 577 -20.30 10.52 -14.94
C LEU A 577 -21.11 11.58 -15.68
N LEU A 578 -21.99 11.20 -16.63
CA LEU A 578 -22.73 12.15 -17.46
C LEU A 578 -24.15 12.39 -16.95
N ALA A 579 -24.69 11.56 -16.07
CA ALA A 579 -26.01 11.72 -15.49
C ALA A 579 -26.18 13.08 -14.76
N SER A 580 -27.37 13.61 -14.73
CA SER A 580 -27.68 14.89 -14.07
C SER A 580 -27.50 14.84 -12.55
N ASP A 581 -27.61 13.64 -11.95
CA ASP A 581 -27.43 13.35 -10.52
C ASP A 581 -26.02 12.87 -10.15
N SER A 582 -25.06 12.90 -11.08
CA SER A 582 -23.67 12.59 -10.79
C SER A 582 -23.13 13.50 -9.68
N ARG A 583 -22.58 12.92 -8.61
CA ARG A 583 -22.01 13.62 -7.47
C ARG A 583 -20.75 14.41 -7.82
N THR A 584 -19.98 13.92 -8.77
CA THR A 584 -18.78 14.61 -9.25
C THR A 584 -19.08 15.93 -9.94
N ARG A 585 -20.33 16.19 -10.36
CA ARG A 585 -20.75 17.49 -10.95
C ARG A 585 -20.63 18.66 -9.97
N GLU A 586 -20.58 18.40 -8.68
CA GLU A 586 -20.34 19.42 -7.66
C GLU A 586 -18.91 19.98 -7.76
N TYR A 587 -17.96 19.12 -8.08
CA TYR A 587 -16.52 19.41 -8.06
C TYR A 587 -15.94 19.67 -9.45
N PHE A 588 -16.53 19.12 -10.52
CA PHE A 588 -15.97 19.12 -11.88
C PHE A 588 -16.89 19.76 -12.91
N ALA A 589 -16.28 20.42 -13.88
CA ALA A 589 -16.96 21.04 -15.02
C ALA A 589 -17.58 19.96 -15.92
N PRO A 590 -18.92 19.90 -16.05
CA PRO A 590 -19.60 18.83 -16.80
C PRO A 590 -19.16 18.71 -18.25
N GLY A 591 -18.90 19.85 -18.92
CA GLY A 591 -18.43 19.85 -20.31
C GLY A 591 -17.04 19.25 -20.48
N GLU A 592 -16.15 19.40 -19.50
CA GLU A 592 -14.83 18.77 -19.54
C GLU A 592 -14.91 17.26 -19.30
N VAL A 593 -15.75 16.81 -18.34
CA VAL A 593 -16.01 15.39 -18.12
C VAL A 593 -16.59 14.74 -19.38
N GLU A 594 -17.58 15.39 -20.01
CA GLU A 594 -18.19 14.93 -21.27
C GLU A 594 -17.16 14.85 -22.41
N ARG A 595 -16.27 15.84 -22.52
CA ARG A 595 -15.18 15.84 -23.50
C ARG A 595 -14.25 14.63 -23.30
N LEU A 596 -13.83 14.37 -22.07
CA LEU A 596 -12.98 13.21 -21.75
C LEU A 596 -13.65 11.89 -22.13
N VAL A 597 -14.93 11.71 -21.76
CA VAL A 597 -15.70 10.50 -22.05
C VAL A 597 -15.86 10.31 -23.55
N THR A 598 -16.32 11.34 -24.28
CA THR A 598 -16.64 11.24 -25.72
C THR A 598 -15.39 11.01 -26.56
N THR A 599 -14.29 11.72 -26.30
CA THR A 599 -13.04 11.54 -27.05
C THR A 599 -12.37 10.19 -26.76
N HIS A 600 -12.54 9.64 -25.53
CA HIS A 600 -12.06 8.29 -25.23
C HIS A 600 -12.88 7.21 -25.95
N ILE A 601 -14.21 7.28 -25.86
CA ILE A 601 -15.13 6.29 -26.46
C ILE A 601 -14.97 6.28 -27.99
N SER A 602 -14.88 7.47 -28.62
CA SER A 602 -14.68 7.57 -30.08
C SER A 602 -13.28 7.13 -30.55
N GLY A 603 -12.33 6.91 -29.64
CA GLY A 603 -10.97 6.53 -29.98
C GLY A 603 -10.10 7.71 -30.47
N GLN A 604 -10.53 8.97 -30.28
CA GLN A 604 -9.74 10.14 -30.63
C GLN A 604 -8.59 10.38 -29.63
N ALA A 605 -8.81 10.04 -28.36
CA ALA A 605 -7.81 10.14 -27.31
C ALA A 605 -7.87 8.94 -26.36
N ASP A 606 -6.79 8.74 -25.59
CA ASP A 606 -6.71 7.70 -24.54
C ASP A 606 -6.75 8.36 -23.15
N HIS A 607 -7.91 8.37 -22.54
CA HIS A 607 -8.17 8.88 -21.20
C HIS A 607 -8.51 7.76 -20.19
N ALA A 608 -8.02 6.53 -20.43
CA ALA A 608 -8.38 5.36 -19.62
C ALA A 608 -8.19 5.59 -18.11
N PHE A 609 -7.02 6.01 -17.67
CA PHE A 609 -6.72 6.22 -16.25
C PHE A 609 -7.41 7.46 -15.64
N PRO A 610 -7.43 8.63 -16.30
CA PRO A 610 -8.25 9.75 -15.85
C PRO A 610 -9.74 9.38 -15.65
N LEU A 611 -10.35 8.71 -16.62
CA LEU A 611 -11.75 8.30 -16.52
C LEU A 611 -11.97 7.23 -15.44
N TRP A 612 -11.00 6.33 -15.24
CA TRP A 612 -11.05 5.36 -14.15
C TRP A 612 -11.04 6.04 -12.78
N SER A 613 -10.16 7.03 -12.58
CA SER A 613 -10.15 7.78 -11.32
C SER A 613 -11.43 8.59 -11.10
N LEU A 614 -12.00 9.21 -12.13
CA LEU A 614 -13.29 9.91 -12.02
C LEU A 614 -14.43 8.94 -11.68
N LEU A 615 -14.48 7.78 -12.30
CA LEU A 615 -15.48 6.75 -12.02
C LEU A 615 -15.37 6.24 -10.58
N MET A 616 -14.16 5.90 -10.11
CA MET A 616 -13.95 5.42 -8.75
C MET A 616 -14.29 6.48 -7.70
N LEU A 617 -14.01 7.75 -7.99
CA LEU A 617 -14.44 8.87 -7.13
C LEU A 617 -15.96 9.02 -7.08
N GLU A 618 -16.64 8.95 -8.23
CA GLU A 618 -18.11 9.01 -8.29
C GLU A 618 -18.75 7.88 -7.48
N LEU A 619 -18.23 6.65 -7.63
CA LEU A 619 -18.74 5.49 -6.88
C LEU A 619 -18.50 5.66 -5.38
N TRP A 620 -17.36 6.22 -4.97
CA TRP A 620 -17.08 6.51 -3.58
C TRP A 620 -18.01 7.59 -3.00
N LEU A 621 -18.24 8.68 -3.73
CA LEU A 621 -19.17 9.74 -3.32
C LEU A 621 -20.60 9.20 -3.18
N ARG A 622 -21.04 8.28 -4.04
CA ARG A 622 -22.36 7.62 -3.94
C ARG A 622 -22.45 6.68 -2.74
N GLU A 623 -21.43 5.88 -2.49
CA GLU A 623 -21.41 4.88 -1.41
C GLU A 623 -21.40 5.55 -0.03
N PHE A 624 -20.51 6.49 0.19
CA PHE A 624 -20.31 7.08 1.51
C PHE A 624 -21.18 8.32 1.78
N ARG A 625 -21.78 8.90 0.74
CA ARG A 625 -22.66 10.07 0.83
C ARG A 625 -22.11 11.12 1.81
N PRO A 626 -20.86 11.62 1.58
CA PRO A 626 -20.30 12.62 2.45
C PRO A 626 -21.27 13.80 2.57
N SER A 627 -21.42 14.37 3.76
CA SER A 627 -22.26 15.54 3.97
C SER A 627 -21.65 16.76 3.29
N ASP A 628 -22.47 17.56 2.63
CA ASP A 628 -22.08 18.82 2.03
C ASP A 628 -21.51 19.76 3.10
N VAL A 629 -20.63 20.66 2.66
CA VAL A 629 -19.84 21.57 3.48
C VAL A 629 -20.74 22.45 4.35
N VAL A 630 -20.50 22.44 5.64
CA VAL A 630 -20.85 23.58 6.50
C VAL A 630 -19.80 24.66 6.25
N SER A 631 -20.28 25.85 5.82
CA SER A 631 -19.49 27.03 5.49
C SER A 631 -18.27 27.21 6.38
N ALA A 632 -17.17 27.54 5.74
CA ALA A 632 -15.90 27.87 6.38
C ALA A 632 -16.07 29.06 7.32
N ASP A 633 -16.19 28.79 8.61
CA ASP A 633 -15.85 29.76 9.66
C ASP A 633 -15.22 29.02 10.84
N LYS A 634 -13.94 29.32 11.05
CA LYS A 634 -13.13 29.04 12.23
C LYS A 634 -12.76 27.58 12.53
N LEU A 635 -11.69 27.10 11.94
CA LEU A 635 -10.78 26.22 12.67
C LEU A 635 -9.32 26.56 12.31
N LEU A 636 -8.68 27.14 13.29
CA LEU A 636 -7.27 27.47 13.34
C LEU A 636 -6.38 26.26 13.04
N VAL A 637 -5.52 26.44 12.07
CA VAL A 637 -4.28 25.69 11.91
C VAL A 637 -3.44 25.90 13.17
N SER A 638 -3.39 24.89 14.02
CA SER A 638 -2.38 24.75 15.08
C SER A 638 -2.15 23.29 15.35
N ALA A 639 -1.28 22.66 14.60
CA ALA A 639 -0.55 21.46 14.99
C ALA A 639 0.27 20.90 13.81
N VAL A 640 1.25 21.63 13.33
CA VAL A 640 2.48 21.07 12.78
C VAL A 640 3.57 22.11 13.05
N ASN A 641 4.25 21.97 14.16
CA ASN A 641 5.63 22.40 14.40
C ASN A 641 6.28 21.37 15.31
#